data_597e34c3f3a567e764a504b73680918c
#
_entry.id   597e34c3f3a567e764a504b73680918c
#
_cell.length_a   1.000
_cell.length_b   1.000
_cell.length_c   1.000
_cell.angle_alpha   90.00
_cell.angle_beta   90.00
_cell.angle_gamma   90.00
#
_symmetry.space_group_name_H-M   'P 1'
#
loop_
_entity.id
_entity.type
_entity.pdbx_description
1 polymer ?
#
loop_
_entity_poly.entity_id
_entity_poly.type
_entity_poly.pdbx_seq_one_letter_code
_entity_poly.pdbx_strand_id
1 'polypeptide(L)'
;MEEKKIHLTSVDLPYLKHMPKFKYNSDDAKKTAMGFIRDAAIKHSVNYQALPAFNFYGKNITHGQFFDGSNMVGNAFLNCGVTPDDVVPMFCLNTPETFMVEYGLNDMGICTEWFNPGVVSKELLHNYLVKNKTKALVIIDAMYPVVKEAIKGTNVEHVIVTSVMDSFPLKMNLGYQIQVFGLNAVLNNPYYKHAIKGIEGFVPSERELNDLSIDEQRKVLKKYQQLLLNFDAYAKKQKIMAKASFYKDDSRDDRFIQWEDFLKIYGEMNYTRAEGYQDGKVKFIVHTGGTTGPAKRVAMTDLSCNTPIYQTTLMTTTDYNFEDSFCQLCPPMVAYSLEGMHLARYYQMNTHLIATYDRNEFPKTMLKTKANHYFTVPSFVKTLVEDPKWATKDFSFVKSVQHGGEEIEAEIDEQVDKILNGRSRHGYGQNEEFGGVIFNYDIPGVPKKYGTCGFPLAGSNYIVIDKFTGEELPYGKDEDGNYHIGEFLLSTDASMLGYIDEAPEVNEKTICYRDGKKYIDTGDEAYIDEEGRLCFVSREERIIRTQNGKIFVNVLENIINNIPEVVECCVVKSPHPSNVAEASCHIVLKEECFNQDIDKIIEKIIKIVEEKTKSMYYYYIPGTYEFRKDRLPLTPFGKTAFRELEQQNALEYEMNNGKALKKVRVKK
;
A
#
# COMPACT_ATOMS: atom_id res chain seq x y z
N MET A 1 43.03 30.63 11.97
CA MET A 1 41.90 30.17 12.79
C MET A 1 41.25 29.06 12.00
N GLU A 2 41.47 27.83 12.42
CA GLU A 2 40.73 26.69 11.86
C GLU A 2 39.25 26.92 12.18
N GLU A 3 38.40 27.04 11.16
CA GLU A 3 36.96 26.96 11.31
C GLU A 3 36.64 25.60 11.96
N LYS A 4 36.22 25.64 13.22
CA LYS A 4 35.66 24.45 13.87
C LYS A 4 34.52 23.97 12.99
N LYS A 5 34.68 22.83 12.29
CA LYS A 5 33.57 22.15 11.60
C LYS A 5 32.50 21.90 12.65
N ILE A 6 31.39 22.59 12.53
CA ILE A 6 30.22 22.39 13.39
C ILE A 6 29.58 21.09 12.90
N HIS A 7 29.62 20.04 13.70
CA HIS A 7 28.85 18.83 13.46
C HIS A 7 27.39 19.11 13.76
N LEU A 8 26.55 19.12 12.74
CA LEU A 8 25.11 19.30 12.88
C LEU A 8 24.48 18.03 13.45
N THR A 9 23.41 18.19 14.21
CA THR A 9 22.63 17.11 14.82
C THR A 9 21.12 17.39 14.69
N SER A 10 20.28 16.51 15.21
CA SER A 10 18.82 16.69 15.23
C SER A 10 18.36 17.94 15.99
N VAL A 11 19.20 18.47 16.88
CA VAL A 11 18.92 19.72 17.65
C VAL A 11 19.03 20.95 16.74
N ASP A 12 19.92 20.91 15.77
CA ASP A 12 20.19 22.04 14.87
C ASP A 12 19.12 22.20 13.79
N LEU A 13 18.39 21.13 13.48
CA LEU A 13 17.32 21.09 12.46
C LEU A 13 17.72 21.82 11.17
N PRO A 14 18.83 21.43 10.49
CA PRO A 14 19.42 22.21 9.41
C PRO A 14 18.49 22.45 8.22
N TYR A 15 17.51 21.55 8.00
CA TYR A 15 16.50 21.68 6.96
C TYR A 15 15.51 22.82 7.19
N LEU A 16 15.30 23.27 8.46
CA LEU A 16 14.33 24.32 8.77
C LEU A 16 14.68 25.70 8.17
N LYS A 17 15.98 25.95 7.90
CA LYS A 17 16.41 27.19 7.25
C LYS A 17 15.83 27.36 5.84
N HIS A 18 15.43 26.25 5.20
CA HIS A 18 14.93 26.21 3.83
C HIS A 18 13.40 26.09 3.77
N MET A 19 12.76 25.78 4.92
CA MET A 19 11.34 25.53 4.95
C MET A 19 10.51 26.79 5.23
N PRO A 20 9.22 26.82 4.81
CA PRO A 20 8.30 27.87 5.22
C PRO A 20 8.25 27.94 6.76
N LYS A 21 8.08 29.13 7.31
CA LYS A 21 7.82 29.26 8.75
C LYS A 21 6.46 28.66 9.07
N PHE A 22 6.44 27.60 9.87
CA PHE A 22 5.22 26.96 10.35
C PHE A 22 5.21 26.91 11.87
N LYS A 23 4.01 26.80 12.44
CA LYS A 23 3.83 26.50 13.86
C LYS A 23 3.06 25.20 13.95
N TYR A 24 3.76 24.13 14.30
CA TYR A 24 3.14 22.84 14.56
C TYR A 24 2.45 22.87 15.93
N ASN A 25 1.19 22.39 15.98
CA ASN A 25 0.44 22.18 17.20
C ASN A 25 -0.38 20.89 17.04
N SER A 26 -0.02 19.84 17.76
CA SER A 26 -0.71 18.55 17.69
C SER A 26 -2.20 18.61 18.01
N ASP A 27 -2.64 19.59 18.80
CA ASP A 27 -4.06 19.74 19.15
C ASP A 27 -4.96 20.00 17.92
N ASP A 28 -4.42 20.55 16.84
CA ASP A 28 -5.16 20.76 15.60
C ASP A 28 -5.52 19.45 14.90
N ALA A 29 -4.78 18.36 15.16
CA ALA A 29 -5.04 17.02 14.65
C ALA A 29 -5.84 16.13 15.62
N LYS A 30 -6.09 16.55 16.86
CA LYS A 30 -6.85 15.80 17.88
C LYS A 30 -8.36 15.84 17.63
N LYS A 31 -8.79 15.14 16.60
CA LYS A 31 -10.19 14.95 16.18
C LYS A 31 -10.38 13.50 15.77
N THR A 32 -11.63 12.99 15.71
CA THR A 32 -11.86 11.73 15.01
C THR A 32 -11.45 11.88 13.54
N ALA A 33 -11.00 10.81 12.88
CA ALA A 33 -10.58 10.88 11.48
C ALA A 33 -11.73 11.41 10.59
N MET A 34 -12.96 10.96 10.83
CA MET A 34 -14.16 11.51 10.15
C MET A 34 -14.39 12.99 10.47
N GLY A 35 -14.28 13.39 11.74
CA GLY A 35 -14.44 14.79 12.17
C GLY A 35 -13.41 15.71 11.53
N PHE A 36 -12.17 15.26 11.40
CA PHE A 36 -11.06 16.02 10.80
C PHE A 36 -11.34 16.33 9.33
N ILE A 37 -11.76 15.34 8.53
CA ILE A 37 -12.08 15.57 7.10
C ILE A 37 -13.37 16.34 6.90
N ARG A 38 -14.37 16.17 7.79
CA ARG A 38 -15.65 16.91 7.74
C ARG A 38 -15.44 18.39 8.02
N ASP A 39 -14.66 18.73 9.04
CA ASP A 39 -14.32 20.12 9.35
C ASP A 39 -13.53 20.78 8.20
N ALA A 40 -12.62 20.07 7.59
CA ALA A 40 -11.90 20.54 6.41
C ALA A 40 -12.86 20.79 5.23
N ALA A 41 -13.80 19.87 4.98
CA ALA A 41 -14.79 20.00 3.92
C ALA A 41 -15.68 21.26 4.09
N ILE A 42 -16.13 21.52 5.30
CA ILE A 42 -16.92 22.73 5.64
C ILE A 42 -16.09 24.00 5.42
N LYS A 43 -14.80 23.95 5.77
CA LYS A 43 -13.90 25.11 5.66
C LYS A 43 -13.51 25.43 4.20
N HIS A 44 -13.29 24.42 3.37
CA HIS A 44 -12.71 24.61 2.03
C HIS A 44 -13.76 24.87 0.95
N SER A 45 -15.03 24.42 1.09
CA SER A 45 -16.04 24.60 0.08
C SER A 45 -17.44 24.76 0.66
N VAL A 46 -18.15 25.83 0.27
CA VAL A 46 -19.55 26.08 0.67
C VAL A 46 -20.51 24.99 0.11
N ASN A 47 -20.15 24.37 -1.00
CA ASN A 47 -20.99 23.35 -1.67
C ASN A 47 -20.30 21.98 -1.76
N TYR A 48 -19.50 21.61 -0.76
CA TYR A 48 -18.73 20.37 -0.77
C TYR A 48 -19.59 19.13 -0.98
N GLN A 49 -20.83 19.11 -0.50
CA GLN A 49 -21.74 17.96 -0.61
C GLN A 49 -21.99 17.54 -2.07
N ALA A 50 -22.01 18.49 -3.00
CA ALA A 50 -22.24 18.22 -4.41
C ALA A 50 -20.96 17.84 -5.18
N LEU A 51 -19.76 18.08 -4.62
CA LEU A 51 -18.51 17.73 -5.25
C LEU A 51 -18.34 16.20 -5.30
N PRO A 52 -17.73 15.65 -6.38
CA PRO A 52 -17.46 14.22 -6.46
C PRO A 52 -16.40 13.81 -5.45
N ALA A 53 -16.73 12.86 -4.59
CA ALA A 53 -15.80 12.22 -3.66
C ALA A 53 -15.05 11.06 -4.32
N PHE A 54 -15.79 10.19 -5.00
CA PHE A 54 -15.24 9.04 -5.68
C PHE A 54 -15.68 8.99 -7.14
N ASN A 55 -14.76 8.58 -7.99
CA ASN A 55 -15.05 8.09 -9.33
C ASN A 55 -14.67 6.61 -9.38
N PHE A 56 -15.68 5.75 -9.46
CA PHE A 56 -15.48 4.31 -9.56
C PHE A 56 -15.85 3.84 -10.96
N TYR A 57 -14.85 3.68 -11.82
CA TYR A 57 -15.00 3.30 -13.22
C TYR A 57 -15.99 4.15 -14.04
N GLY A 58 -16.11 5.43 -13.68
CA GLY A 58 -17.00 6.40 -14.36
C GLY A 58 -18.30 6.68 -13.62
N LYS A 59 -18.65 5.95 -12.55
CA LYS A 59 -19.73 6.32 -11.63
C LYS A 59 -19.20 7.27 -10.57
N ASN A 60 -19.78 8.43 -10.43
CA ASN A 60 -19.44 9.40 -9.41
C ASN A 60 -20.32 9.20 -8.17
N ILE A 61 -19.69 9.31 -7.00
CA ILE A 61 -20.33 9.40 -5.69
C ILE A 61 -19.92 10.72 -5.08
N THR A 62 -20.86 11.54 -4.61
CA THR A 62 -20.56 12.85 -4.06
C THR A 62 -20.08 12.77 -2.62
N HIS A 63 -19.48 13.86 -2.10
CA HIS A 63 -19.12 13.95 -0.69
C HIS A 63 -20.33 13.85 0.22
N GLY A 64 -21.48 14.43 -0.16
CA GLY A 64 -22.73 14.25 0.57
C GLY A 64 -23.11 12.78 0.69
N GLN A 65 -23.13 12.05 -0.43
CA GLN A 65 -23.41 10.61 -0.45
C GLN A 65 -22.39 9.79 0.36
N PHE A 66 -21.12 10.18 0.33
CA PHE A 66 -20.09 9.54 1.15
C PHE A 66 -20.32 9.74 2.65
N PHE A 67 -20.58 10.97 3.10
CA PHE A 67 -20.82 11.26 4.51
C PHE A 67 -22.11 10.61 5.01
N ASP A 68 -23.21 10.68 4.22
CA ASP A 68 -24.48 10.04 4.55
C ASP A 68 -24.36 8.52 4.59
N GLY A 69 -23.68 7.92 3.60
CA GLY A 69 -23.40 6.49 3.55
C GLY A 69 -22.55 6.02 4.72
N SER A 70 -21.51 6.76 5.09
CA SER A 70 -20.67 6.45 6.25
C SER A 70 -21.47 6.49 7.55
N ASN A 71 -22.32 7.51 7.73
CA ASN A 71 -23.18 7.60 8.91
C ASN A 71 -24.19 6.43 8.97
N MET A 72 -24.81 6.09 7.84
CA MET A 72 -25.74 4.95 7.75
C MET A 72 -25.05 3.62 8.11
N VAL A 73 -23.82 3.42 7.64
CA VAL A 73 -23.01 2.26 7.95
C VAL A 73 -22.67 2.17 9.43
N GLY A 74 -22.19 3.27 10.02
CA GLY A 74 -21.89 3.34 11.45
C GLY A 74 -23.09 2.94 12.29
N ASN A 75 -24.28 3.51 11.98
CA ASN A 75 -25.52 3.13 12.64
C ASN A 75 -25.89 1.66 12.43
N ALA A 76 -25.69 1.11 11.22
CA ALA A 76 -25.99 -0.28 10.93
C ALA A 76 -25.15 -1.24 11.78
N PHE A 77 -23.87 -0.94 11.99
CA PHE A 77 -23.01 -1.76 12.86
C PHE A 77 -23.44 -1.66 14.34
N LEU A 78 -23.78 -0.49 14.85
CA LEU A 78 -24.32 -0.36 16.20
C LEU A 78 -25.64 -1.11 16.37
N ASN A 79 -26.57 -1.01 15.39
CA ASN A 79 -27.87 -1.67 15.42
C ASN A 79 -27.79 -3.19 15.31
N CYS A 80 -26.73 -3.73 14.68
CA CYS A 80 -26.49 -5.17 14.66
C CYS A 80 -25.69 -5.70 15.87
N GLY A 81 -25.46 -4.86 16.91
CA GLY A 81 -24.86 -5.28 18.17
C GLY A 81 -23.33 -5.14 18.27
N VAL A 82 -22.69 -4.52 17.27
CA VAL A 82 -21.27 -4.13 17.37
C VAL A 82 -21.14 -2.88 18.24
N THR A 83 -20.14 -2.85 19.09
CA THR A 83 -19.91 -1.77 20.06
C THR A 83 -18.55 -1.10 19.85
N PRO A 84 -18.30 0.08 20.44
CA PRO A 84 -16.99 0.73 20.39
C PRO A 84 -15.83 -0.05 20.98
N ASP A 85 -16.09 -1.15 21.72
CA ASP A 85 -15.07 -2.05 22.26
C ASP A 85 -14.72 -3.21 21.29
N ASP A 86 -15.49 -3.35 20.21
CA ASP A 86 -15.28 -4.40 19.22
C ASP A 86 -14.29 -3.95 18.13
N VAL A 87 -13.60 -4.92 17.54
CA VAL A 87 -12.74 -4.75 16.35
C VAL A 87 -13.42 -5.42 15.17
N VAL A 88 -13.56 -4.69 14.07
CA VAL A 88 -14.15 -5.20 12.82
C VAL A 88 -13.05 -5.49 11.80
N PRO A 89 -12.77 -6.77 11.52
CA PRO A 89 -11.84 -7.16 10.45
C PRO A 89 -12.37 -6.80 9.06
N MET A 90 -11.51 -6.23 8.22
CA MET A 90 -11.82 -5.78 6.88
C MET A 90 -10.97 -6.49 5.82
N PHE A 91 -11.61 -7.25 4.94
CA PHE A 91 -11.00 -7.96 3.81
C PHE A 91 -11.52 -7.36 2.50
N CYS A 92 -11.15 -6.12 2.22
CA CYS A 92 -11.78 -5.29 1.20
C CYS A 92 -10.80 -4.85 0.10
N LEU A 93 -11.36 -4.35 -1.00
CA LEU A 93 -10.65 -3.72 -2.10
C LEU A 93 -10.95 -2.20 -2.11
N ASN A 94 -10.31 -1.44 -3.00
CA ASN A 94 -10.59 -0.01 -3.20
C ASN A 94 -11.97 0.19 -3.84
N THR A 95 -13.02 0.16 -3.04
CA THR A 95 -14.40 0.47 -3.43
C THR A 95 -14.98 1.59 -2.57
N PRO A 96 -16.01 2.31 -3.01
CA PRO A 96 -16.65 3.34 -2.20
C PRO A 96 -17.18 2.81 -0.86
N GLU A 97 -17.77 1.60 -0.88
CA GLU A 97 -18.31 0.91 0.30
C GLU A 97 -17.25 0.69 1.36
N THR A 98 -16.04 0.30 0.95
CA THR A 98 -14.88 0.08 1.83
C THR A 98 -14.57 1.33 2.66
N PHE A 99 -14.54 2.49 2.02
CA PHE A 99 -14.23 3.74 2.72
C PHE A 99 -15.43 4.31 3.49
N MET A 100 -16.67 4.01 3.06
CA MET A 100 -17.86 4.29 3.89
C MET A 100 -17.83 3.49 5.18
N VAL A 101 -17.42 2.21 5.15
CA VAL A 101 -17.25 1.38 6.36
C VAL A 101 -16.16 1.97 7.24
N GLU A 102 -14.97 2.24 6.69
CA GLU A 102 -13.82 2.78 7.43
C GLU A 102 -14.19 4.01 8.25
N TYR A 103 -14.70 5.04 7.56
CA TYR A 103 -15.02 6.32 8.21
C TYR A 103 -16.30 6.23 9.06
N GLY A 104 -17.25 5.38 8.69
CA GLY A 104 -18.46 5.18 9.47
C GLY A 104 -18.19 4.51 10.82
N LEU A 105 -17.37 3.46 10.83
CA LEU A 105 -16.94 2.79 12.05
C LEU A 105 -16.07 3.69 12.92
N ASN A 106 -15.14 4.42 12.31
CA ASN A 106 -14.31 5.38 13.03
C ASN A 106 -15.16 6.44 13.75
N ASP A 107 -16.18 7.01 13.08
CA ASP A 107 -17.07 8.03 13.66
C ASP A 107 -17.88 7.48 14.86
N MET A 108 -18.19 6.17 14.84
CA MET A 108 -18.87 5.47 15.96
C MET A 108 -17.90 4.94 17.03
N GLY A 109 -16.61 5.21 16.90
CA GLY A 109 -15.60 4.78 17.86
C GLY A 109 -15.20 3.32 17.74
N ILE A 110 -15.65 2.61 16.71
CA ILE A 110 -15.36 1.20 16.45
C ILE A 110 -14.02 1.08 15.71
N CYS A 111 -13.16 0.15 16.15
CA CYS A 111 -11.87 -0.09 15.55
C CYS A 111 -11.98 -0.95 14.28
N THR A 112 -11.29 -0.57 13.21
CA THR A 112 -11.12 -1.39 12.00
C THR A 112 -9.77 -2.10 11.99
N GLU A 113 -9.73 -3.35 11.52
CA GLU A 113 -8.48 -4.10 11.33
C GLU A 113 -8.36 -4.58 9.89
N TRP A 114 -7.29 -4.16 9.22
CA TRP A 114 -7.10 -4.31 7.80
C TRP A 114 -6.29 -5.54 7.42
N PHE A 115 -6.87 -6.42 6.62
CA PHE A 115 -6.23 -7.64 6.14
C PHE A 115 -6.12 -7.67 4.61
N ASN A 116 -5.07 -8.33 4.12
CA ASN A 116 -4.94 -8.63 2.70
C ASN A 116 -5.82 -9.83 2.32
N PRO A 117 -6.88 -9.63 1.49
CA PRO A 117 -7.77 -10.73 1.10
C PRO A 117 -7.06 -11.85 0.33
N GLY A 118 -5.90 -11.57 -0.29
CA GLY A 118 -5.18 -12.53 -1.13
C GLY A 118 -4.34 -13.56 -0.38
N VAL A 119 -4.13 -13.38 0.95
CA VAL A 119 -3.13 -14.16 1.69
C VAL A 119 -3.65 -14.87 2.94
N VAL A 120 -4.90 -14.68 3.30
CA VAL A 120 -5.47 -15.25 4.51
C VAL A 120 -5.98 -16.66 4.26
N SER A 121 -5.41 -17.65 4.96
CA SER A 121 -5.94 -19.02 4.98
C SER A 121 -7.15 -19.14 5.91
N LYS A 122 -7.97 -20.18 5.70
CA LYS A 122 -9.12 -20.44 6.57
C LYS A 122 -8.71 -20.72 8.02
N GLU A 123 -7.59 -21.40 8.23
CA GLU A 123 -7.08 -21.74 9.56
C GLU A 123 -6.61 -20.51 10.34
N LEU A 124 -5.85 -19.64 9.66
CA LEU A 124 -5.38 -18.37 10.25
C LEU A 124 -6.57 -17.48 10.61
N LEU A 125 -7.54 -17.36 9.71
CA LEU A 125 -8.73 -16.57 9.94
C LEU A 125 -9.57 -17.16 11.09
N HIS A 126 -9.80 -18.47 11.11
CA HIS A 126 -10.53 -19.13 12.21
C HIS A 126 -9.90 -18.83 13.57
N ASN A 127 -8.58 -19.05 13.69
CA ASN A 127 -7.86 -18.82 14.95
C ASN A 127 -7.94 -17.35 15.39
N TYR A 128 -7.84 -16.42 14.44
CA TYR A 128 -8.01 -14.98 14.69
C TYR A 128 -9.42 -14.68 15.24
N LEU A 129 -10.48 -15.15 14.56
CA LEU A 129 -11.87 -14.90 14.92
C LEU A 129 -12.21 -15.44 16.31
N VAL A 130 -11.71 -16.64 16.66
CA VAL A 130 -11.87 -17.24 17.99
C VAL A 130 -11.13 -16.43 19.06
N LYS A 131 -9.85 -16.12 18.83
CA LYS A 131 -9.00 -15.36 19.77
C LYS A 131 -9.60 -14.00 20.10
N ASN A 132 -10.06 -13.27 19.08
CA ASN A 132 -10.55 -11.90 19.22
C ASN A 132 -12.07 -11.84 19.50
N LYS A 133 -12.76 -12.98 19.62
CA LYS A 133 -14.22 -13.07 19.83
C LYS A 133 -15.01 -12.17 18.86
N THR A 134 -14.56 -12.14 17.60
CA THR A 134 -15.11 -11.28 16.55
C THR A 134 -16.61 -11.51 16.37
N LYS A 135 -17.42 -10.44 16.42
CA LYS A 135 -18.88 -10.48 16.19
C LYS A 135 -19.25 -10.22 14.73
N ALA A 136 -18.57 -9.28 14.09
CA ALA A 136 -18.83 -8.91 12.71
C ALA A 136 -17.53 -8.70 11.93
N LEU A 137 -17.57 -8.97 10.62
CA LEU A 137 -16.46 -8.68 9.72
C LEU A 137 -17.00 -8.25 8.35
N VAL A 138 -16.18 -7.51 7.59
CA VAL A 138 -16.50 -7.05 6.23
C VAL A 138 -15.59 -7.74 5.24
N ILE A 139 -16.16 -8.34 4.22
CA ILE A 139 -15.40 -9.07 3.20
C ILE A 139 -15.80 -8.66 1.79
N ILE A 140 -14.86 -8.75 0.86
CA ILE A 140 -15.21 -8.79 -0.56
C ILE A 140 -15.78 -10.18 -0.92
N ASP A 141 -16.77 -10.24 -1.81
CA ASP A 141 -17.47 -11.46 -2.23
C ASP A 141 -16.54 -12.62 -2.61
N ALA A 142 -15.35 -12.30 -3.13
CA ALA A 142 -14.31 -13.28 -3.48
C ALA A 142 -13.78 -14.08 -2.28
N MET A 143 -13.91 -13.55 -1.05
CA MET A 143 -13.46 -14.20 0.18
C MET A 143 -14.46 -15.21 0.75
N TYR A 144 -15.68 -15.25 0.20
CA TYR A 144 -16.74 -16.11 0.71
C TYR A 144 -16.34 -17.57 0.95
N PRO A 145 -15.65 -18.29 0.02
CA PRO A 145 -15.29 -19.69 0.24
C PRO A 145 -14.37 -19.91 1.44
N VAL A 146 -13.47 -18.99 1.71
CA VAL A 146 -12.54 -19.05 2.85
C VAL A 146 -13.29 -18.75 4.15
N VAL A 147 -14.09 -17.67 4.14
CA VAL A 147 -14.79 -17.18 5.33
C VAL A 147 -15.90 -18.14 5.75
N LYS A 148 -16.65 -18.74 4.81
CA LYS A 148 -17.68 -19.76 5.09
C LYS A 148 -17.17 -20.91 5.95
N GLU A 149 -15.94 -21.34 5.74
CA GLU A 149 -15.32 -22.38 6.54
C GLU A 149 -14.72 -21.84 7.84
N ALA A 150 -14.14 -20.65 7.80
CA ALA A 150 -13.45 -20.07 8.95
C ALA A 150 -14.39 -19.65 10.09
N ILE A 151 -15.63 -19.25 9.81
CA ILE A 151 -16.59 -18.78 10.83
C ILE A 151 -17.28 -19.92 11.62
N LYS A 152 -17.09 -21.18 11.23
CA LYS A 152 -17.72 -22.32 11.92
C LYS A 152 -17.20 -22.44 13.35
N GLY A 153 -18.13 -22.45 14.33
CA GLY A 153 -17.76 -22.55 15.75
C GLY A 153 -17.12 -21.30 16.36
N THR A 154 -17.24 -20.15 15.70
CA THR A 154 -16.78 -18.85 16.22
C THR A 154 -17.95 -18.02 16.75
N ASN A 155 -17.65 -16.85 17.33
CA ASN A 155 -18.63 -15.88 17.83
C ASN A 155 -19.20 -14.95 16.73
N VAL A 156 -18.84 -15.17 15.47
CA VAL A 156 -19.31 -14.31 14.37
C VAL A 156 -20.82 -14.44 14.19
N GLU A 157 -21.49 -13.29 14.25
CA GLU A 157 -22.93 -13.13 14.08
C GLU A 157 -23.26 -12.55 12.71
N HIS A 158 -22.37 -11.67 12.18
CA HIS A 158 -22.59 -10.98 10.91
C HIS A 158 -21.33 -11.00 10.02
N VAL A 159 -21.50 -11.38 8.77
CA VAL A 159 -20.50 -11.25 7.71
C VAL A 159 -21.07 -10.34 6.62
N ILE A 160 -20.62 -9.11 6.59
CA ILE A 160 -21.07 -8.11 5.61
C ILE A 160 -20.29 -8.31 4.31
N VAL A 161 -20.98 -8.68 3.25
CA VAL A 161 -20.38 -8.98 1.96
C VAL A 161 -20.52 -7.80 1.03
N THR A 162 -19.39 -7.15 0.73
CA THR A 162 -19.29 -6.11 -0.30
C THR A 162 -18.88 -6.73 -1.63
N SER A 163 -19.22 -6.06 -2.71
CA SER A 163 -18.83 -6.46 -4.07
C SER A 163 -18.42 -5.23 -4.87
N VAL A 164 -17.53 -5.44 -5.83
CA VAL A 164 -17.25 -4.40 -6.83
C VAL A 164 -18.51 -4.00 -7.63
N MET A 165 -19.53 -4.86 -7.66
CA MET A 165 -20.81 -4.57 -8.30
C MET A 165 -21.58 -3.43 -7.63
N ASP A 166 -21.47 -3.29 -6.32
CA ASP A 166 -22.31 -2.38 -5.51
C ASP A 166 -22.21 -0.94 -6.02
N SER A 167 -21.04 -0.56 -6.51
CA SER A 167 -20.80 0.78 -7.09
C SER A 167 -20.41 0.78 -8.57
N PHE A 168 -20.53 -0.33 -9.30
CA PHE A 168 -20.23 -0.31 -10.74
C PHE A 168 -21.21 0.56 -11.54
N PRO A 169 -20.72 1.24 -12.60
CA PRO A 169 -21.59 1.76 -13.65
C PRO A 169 -22.43 0.64 -14.25
N LEU A 170 -23.67 0.95 -14.66
CA LEU A 170 -24.63 -0.04 -15.12
C LEU A 170 -24.08 -0.99 -16.21
N LYS A 171 -23.27 -0.48 -17.15
CA LYS A 171 -22.66 -1.34 -18.20
C LYS A 171 -21.71 -2.40 -17.63
N MET A 172 -20.92 -2.02 -16.63
CA MET A 172 -19.99 -2.95 -15.97
C MET A 172 -20.75 -3.93 -15.08
N ASN A 173 -21.75 -3.43 -14.35
CA ASN A 173 -22.59 -4.26 -13.52
C ASN A 173 -23.29 -5.35 -14.35
N LEU A 174 -23.92 -5.00 -15.47
CA LEU A 174 -24.54 -5.98 -16.38
C LEU A 174 -23.55 -7.01 -16.91
N GLY A 175 -22.33 -6.58 -17.29
CA GLY A 175 -21.28 -7.51 -17.70
C GLY A 175 -20.87 -8.46 -16.56
N TYR A 176 -20.74 -7.96 -15.37
CA TYR A 176 -20.43 -8.76 -14.18
C TYR A 176 -21.56 -9.74 -13.85
N GLN A 177 -22.82 -9.32 -13.92
CA GLN A 177 -23.99 -10.16 -13.69
C GLN A 177 -24.05 -11.32 -14.70
N ILE A 178 -23.69 -11.09 -15.97
CA ILE A 178 -23.60 -12.16 -16.98
C ILE A 178 -22.53 -13.17 -16.59
N GLN A 179 -21.39 -12.74 -16.09
CA GLN A 179 -20.31 -13.63 -15.64
C GLN A 179 -20.74 -14.47 -14.43
N VAL A 180 -21.49 -13.86 -13.50
CA VAL A 180 -21.97 -14.53 -12.27
C VAL A 180 -23.12 -15.49 -12.57
N PHE A 181 -24.18 -15.02 -13.19
CA PHE A 181 -25.47 -15.74 -13.31
C PHE A 181 -25.69 -16.34 -14.69
N GLY A 182 -24.95 -15.89 -15.69
CA GLY A 182 -25.12 -16.26 -17.08
C GLY A 182 -26.17 -15.40 -17.81
N LEU A 183 -26.07 -15.38 -19.13
CA LEU A 183 -26.86 -14.51 -19.99
C LEU A 183 -28.38 -14.75 -19.85
N ASN A 184 -28.81 -16.00 -19.78
CA ASN A 184 -30.25 -16.34 -19.70
C ASN A 184 -30.90 -15.86 -18.40
N ALA A 185 -30.18 -15.94 -17.28
CA ALA A 185 -30.69 -15.43 -15.99
C ALA A 185 -30.88 -13.91 -16.02
N VAL A 186 -29.92 -13.18 -16.60
CA VAL A 186 -30.01 -11.73 -16.75
C VAL A 186 -31.15 -11.33 -17.69
N LEU A 187 -31.35 -12.03 -18.81
CA LEU A 187 -32.45 -11.81 -19.74
C LEU A 187 -33.84 -12.02 -19.11
N ASN A 188 -33.96 -13.00 -18.23
CA ASN A 188 -35.24 -13.33 -17.59
C ASN A 188 -35.55 -12.45 -16.36
N ASN A 189 -34.61 -11.64 -15.86
CA ASN A 189 -34.82 -10.78 -14.72
C ASN A 189 -35.47 -9.44 -15.13
N PRO A 190 -36.70 -9.11 -14.64
CA PRO A 190 -37.40 -7.87 -14.99
C PRO A 190 -36.60 -6.59 -14.68
N TYR A 191 -35.83 -6.59 -13.59
CA TYR A 191 -35.01 -5.46 -13.17
C TYR A 191 -33.95 -5.12 -14.25
N TYR A 192 -33.25 -6.12 -14.78
CA TYR A 192 -32.24 -5.87 -15.80
C TYR A 192 -32.86 -5.44 -17.14
N LYS A 193 -34.01 -5.95 -17.49
CA LYS A 193 -34.77 -5.47 -18.67
C LYS A 193 -35.10 -3.98 -18.54
N HIS A 194 -35.55 -3.54 -17.37
CA HIS A 194 -35.86 -2.13 -17.11
C HIS A 194 -34.59 -1.26 -17.11
N ALA A 195 -33.52 -1.74 -16.50
CA ALA A 195 -32.23 -1.05 -16.46
C ALA A 195 -31.62 -0.86 -17.86
N ILE A 196 -31.70 -1.88 -18.73
CA ILE A 196 -31.25 -1.80 -20.13
C ILE A 196 -32.07 -0.78 -20.93
N LYS A 197 -33.38 -0.70 -20.68
CA LYS A 197 -34.26 0.32 -21.30
C LYS A 197 -33.76 1.74 -21.03
N GLY A 198 -33.33 2.01 -19.80
CA GLY A 198 -32.78 3.31 -19.42
C GLY A 198 -31.46 3.69 -20.11
N ILE A 199 -30.69 2.70 -20.60
CA ILE A 199 -29.41 2.95 -21.31
C ILE A 199 -29.64 3.32 -22.78
N GLU A 200 -30.53 2.60 -23.46
CA GLU A 200 -30.65 2.66 -24.93
C GLU A 200 -31.97 3.26 -25.44
N GLY A 201 -32.92 3.55 -24.56
CA GLY A 201 -34.24 4.11 -24.94
C GLY A 201 -35.09 3.17 -25.82
N PHE A 202 -34.76 1.88 -25.92
CA PHE A 202 -35.29 0.98 -26.94
C PHE A 202 -35.78 -0.39 -26.47
N VAL A 203 -36.38 -0.47 -25.32
CA VAL A 203 -36.99 -1.72 -24.90
C VAL A 203 -38.47 -1.54 -24.71
N PRO A 204 -39.32 -2.25 -25.49
CA PRO A 204 -40.76 -2.23 -25.24
C PRO A 204 -41.04 -2.71 -23.80
N SER A 205 -42.05 -2.15 -23.17
CA SER A 205 -42.59 -2.67 -21.92
C SER A 205 -43.07 -4.11 -22.11
N GLU A 206 -43.22 -4.88 -21.03
CA GLU A 206 -43.78 -6.24 -21.15
C GLU A 206 -45.10 -6.26 -21.90
N ARG A 207 -45.92 -5.22 -21.75
CA ARG A 207 -47.17 -5.06 -22.48
C ARG A 207 -46.93 -4.86 -23.98
N GLU A 208 -46.02 -3.98 -24.35
CA GLU A 208 -45.64 -3.75 -25.76
C GLU A 208 -44.95 -4.96 -26.40
N LEU A 209 -44.22 -5.78 -25.61
CA LEU A 209 -43.60 -7.01 -26.07
C LEU A 209 -44.66 -8.07 -26.39
N ASN A 210 -45.69 -8.17 -25.57
CA ASN A 210 -46.79 -9.13 -25.76
C ASN A 210 -47.71 -8.77 -26.94
N ASP A 211 -47.74 -7.50 -27.33
CA ASP A 211 -48.48 -7.00 -28.49
C ASP A 211 -47.76 -7.21 -29.82
N LEU A 212 -46.47 -7.64 -29.79
CA LEU A 212 -45.69 -7.93 -30.97
C LEU A 212 -45.91 -9.38 -31.49
N SER A 213 -45.77 -9.59 -32.79
CA SER A 213 -45.72 -10.91 -33.37
C SER A 213 -44.52 -11.73 -32.84
N ILE A 214 -44.62 -13.05 -32.87
CA ILE A 214 -43.54 -13.94 -32.39
C ILE A 214 -42.19 -13.65 -33.08
N ASP A 215 -42.17 -13.29 -34.34
CA ASP A 215 -40.95 -12.94 -35.06
C ASP A 215 -40.35 -11.59 -34.64
N GLU A 216 -41.18 -10.63 -34.30
CA GLU A 216 -40.74 -9.36 -33.74
C GLU A 216 -40.20 -9.53 -32.30
N GLN A 217 -40.89 -10.35 -31.49
CA GLN A 217 -40.40 -10.72 -30.16
C GLN A 217 -39.01 -11.39 -30.25
N ARG A 218 -38.81 -12.30 -31.17
CA ARG A 218 -37.49 -12.95 -31.42
C ARG A 218 -36.41 -11.93 -31.80
N LYS A 219 -36.74 -10.96 -32.68
CA LYS A 219 -35.79 -9.90 -33.06
C LYS A 219 -35.40 -9.02 -31.88
N VAL A 220 -36.35 -8.67 -31.05
CA VAL A 220 -36.11 -7.89 -29.82
C VAL A 220 -35.20 -8.69 -28.87
N LEU A 221 -35.52 -9.97 -28.59
CA LEU A 221 -34.72 -10.83 -27.75
C LEU A 221 -33.27 -10.99 -28.26
N LYS A 222 -33.11 -11.17 -29.59
CA LYS A 222 -31.77 -11.25 -30.18
C LYS A 222 -30.97 -9.96 -30.00
N LYS A 223 -31.61 -8.80 -30.10
CA LYS A 223 -31.00 -7.51 -29.88
C LYS A 223 -30.53 -7.34 -28.41
N TYR A 224 -31.34 -7.80 -27.45
CA TYR A 224 -30.97 -7.84 -26.04
C TYR A 224 -29.77 -8.74 -25.78
N GLN A 225 -29.78 -9.96 -26.34
CA GLN A 225 -28.65 -10.86 -26.19
C GLN A 225 -27.35 -10.21 -26.66
N GLN A 226 -27.39 -9.57 -27.84
CA GLN A 226 -26.21 -8.89 -28.38
C GLN A 226 -25.75 -7.72 -27.49
N LEU A 227 -26.68 -6.94 -26.96
CA LEU A 227 -26.39 -5.82 -26.07
C LEU A 227 -25.72 -6.30 -24.78
N LEU A 228 -26.26 -7.34 -24.15
CA LEU A 228 -25.69 -7.91 -22.93
C LEU A 228 -24.30 -8.53 -23.17
N LEU A 229 -24.10 -9.23 -24.29
CA LEU A 229 -22.77 -9.74 -24.66
C LEU A 229 -21.75 -8.61 -24.84
N ASN A 230 -22.16 -7.45 -25.36
CA ASN A 230 -21.30 -6.27 -25.44
C ASN A 230 -20.92 -5.74 -24.05
N PHE A 231 -21.83 -5.80 -23.08
CA PHE A 231 -21.52 -5.41 -21.68
C PHE A 231 -20.56 -6.37 -21.00
N ASP A 232 -20.74 -7.70 -21.22
CA ASP A 232 -19.80 -8.70 -20.73
C ASP A 232 -18.41 -8.50 -21.34
N ALA A 233 -18.33 -8.29 -22.65
CA ALA A 233 -17.07 -7.98 -23.32
C ALA A 233 -16.43 -6.70 -22.79
N TYR A 234 -17.21 -5.67 -22.47
CA TYR A 234 -16.73 -4.46 -21.85
C TYR A 234 -16.16 -4.70 -20.44
N ALA A 235 -16.86 -5.46 -19.58
CA ALA A 235 -16.39 -5.82 -18.25
C ALA A 235 -15.07 -6.61 -18.30
N LYS A 236 -14.98 -7.59 -19.20
CA LYS A 236 -13.74 -8.36 -19.45
C LYS A 236 -12.59 -7.46 -19.91
N LYS A 237 -12.86 -6.51 -20.81
CA LYS A 237 -11.86 -5.54 -21.26
C LYS A 237 -11.32 -4.66 -20.10
N GLN A 238 -12.14 -4.40 -19.09
CA GLN A 238 -11.69 -3.70 -17.86
C GLN A 238 -10.93 -4.63 -16.90
N LYS A 239 -10.66 -5.89 -17.29
CA LYS A 239 -10.00 -6.93 -16.49
C LYS A 239 -10.72 -7.28 -15.19
N ILE A 240 -12.01 -7.04 -15.11
CA ILE A 240 -12.85 -7.39 -13.96
C ILE A 240 -13.52 -8.72 -14.22
N MET A 241 -13.13 -9.71 -13.41
CA MET A 241 -13.63 -11.07 -13.50
C MET A 241 -14.48 -11.40 -12.27
N ALA A 242 -15.72 -11.83 -12.51
CA ALA A 242 -16.64 -12.18 -11.46
C ALA A 242 -16.25 -13.49 -10.76
N LYS A 243 -16.33 -13.50 -9.42
CA LYS A 243 -16.26 -14.72 -8.60
C LYS A 243 -17.66 -15.03 -8.05
N ALA A 244 -18.27 -16.07 -8.60
CA ALA A 244 -19.70 -16.34 -8.46
C ALA A 244 -20.11 -17.16 -7.23
N SER A 245 -19.16 -17.65 -6.41
CA SER A 245 -19.45 -18.67 -5.38
C SER A 245 -20.44 -18.21 -4.32
N PHE A 246 -20.36 -16.94 -3.90
CA PHE A 246 -21.29 -16.35 -2.92
C PHE A 246 -22.74 -16.36 -3.44
N TYR A 247 -22.94 -15.90 -4.67
CA TYR A 247 -24.29 -15.71 -5.25
C TYR A 247 -24.98 -17.01 -5.68
N LYS A 248 -24.21 -18.09 -5.87
CA LYS A 248 -24.70 -19.40 -6.33
C LYS A 248 -24.89 -20.42 -5.21
N ASP A 249 -24.58 -20.07 -3.98
CA ASP A 249 -24.70 -20.98 -2.86
C ASP A 249 -26.09 -20.86 -2.21
N ASP A 250 -27.01 -21.76 -2.59
CA ASP A 250 -28.36 -21.82 -2.02
C ASP A 250 -28.37 -22.30 -0.55
N SER A 251 -27.26 -22.89 -0.06
CA SER A 251 -27.05 -23.31 1.33
C SER A 251 -26.28 -22.30 2.15
N ARG A 252 -26.27 -21.04 1.73
CA ARG A 252 -25.53 -19.96 2.39
C ARG A 252 -26.03 -19.78 3.84
N ASP A 253 -25.10 -19.67 4.75
CA ASP A 253 -25.34 -19.38 6.16
C ASP A 253 -25.97 -17.96 6.30
N ASP A 254 -27.02 -17.84 7.12
CA ASP A 254 -27.78 -16.60 7.31
C ASP A 254 -26.95 -15.44 7.91
N ARG A 255 -25.78 -15.76 8.47
CA ARG A 255 -24.82 -14.74 8.93
C ARG A 255 -24.22 -13.90 7.80
N PHE A 256 -24.22 -14.41 6.55
CA PHE A 256 -23.74 -13.66 5.39
C PHE A 256 -24.82 -12.74 4.84
N ILE A 257 -24.62 -11.45 5.00
CA ILE A 257 -25.56 -10.41 4.58
C ILE A 257 -24.89 -9.58 3.47
N GLN A 258 -25.58 -9.46 2.33
CA GLN A 258 -25.10 -8.61 1.25
C GLN A 258 -25.17 -7.13 1.68
N TRP A 259 -24.24 -6.31 1.19
CA TRP A 259 -24.09 -4.90 1.53
C TRP A 259 -25.39 -4.09 1.53
N GLU A 260 -26.14 -4.13 0.42
CA GLU A 260 -27.40 -3.38 0.33
C GLU A 260 -28.45 -3.88 1.32
N ASP A 261 -28.54 -5.19 1.54
CA ASP A 261 -29.49 -5.77 2.48
C ASP A 261 -29.09 -5.48 3.93
N PHE A 262 -27.80 -5.47 4.24
CA PHE A 262 -27.32 -5.03 5.55
C PHE A 262 -27.75 -3.60 5.87
N LEU A 263 -27.58 -2.67 4.93
CA LEU A 263 -28.02 -1.28 5.10
C LEU A 263 -29.55 -1.14 5.18
N LYS A 264 -30.32 -1.94 4.44
CA LYS A 264 -31.80 -1.95 4.52
C LYS A 264 -32.30 -2.45 5.86
N ILE A 265 -31.63 -3.45 6.45
CA ILE A 265 -32.07 -4.09 7.70
C ILE A 265 -31.66 -3.26 8.92
N TYR A 266 -30.43 -2.78 8.95
CA TYR A 266 -29.83 -2.16 10.13
C TYR A 266 -29.49 -0.68 9.98
N GLY A 267 -29.47 -0.15 8.75
CA GLY A 267 -29.09 1.23 8.49
C GLY A 267 -30.20 2.23 8.86
N GLU A 268 -29.81 3.31 9.50
CA GLU A 268 -30.66 4.45 9.79
C GLU A 268 -30.01 5.75 9.33
N MET A 269 -30.80 6.66 8.74
CA MET A 269 -30.32 7.97 8.29
C MET A 269 -30.18 9.00 9.43
N ASN A 270 -30.63 8.65 10.63
CA ASN A 270 -30.51 9.55 11.77
C ASN A 270 -29.04 9.69 12.19
N TYR A 271 -28.61 10.93 12.40
CA TYR A 271 -27.30 11.21 12.98
C TYR A 271 -27.28 10.68 14.41
N THR A 272 -26.81 9.44 14.55
CA THR A 272 -26.50 8.90 15.86
C THR A 272 -25.22 9.58 16.34
N ARG A 273 -25.12 9.73 17.63
CA ARG A 273 -24.07 10.46 18.31
C ARG A 273 -22.70 9.88 17.93
N ALA A 274 -21.93 10.61 17.12
CA ALA A 274 -20.51 10.32 16.91
C ALA A 274 -19.80 10.29 18.26
N GLU A 275 -18.97 9.27 18.47
CA GLU A 275 -18.08 9.26 19.62
C GLU A 275 -17.00 10.33 19.37
N GLY A 276 -16.83 11.28 20.31
CA GLY A 276 -15.79 12.31 20.19
C GLY A 276 -14.38 11.72 20.18
N TYR A 277 -13.39 12.54 19.82
CA TYR A 277 -11.97 12.18 19.93
C TYR A 277 -11.63 11.69 21.34
N GLN A 278 -10.94 10.57 21.41
CA GLN A 278 -10.40 9.99 22.65
C GLN A 278 -8.91 9.74 22.49
N ASP A 279 -8.13 10.40 23.35
CA ASP A 279 -6.68 10.23 23.33
C ASP A 279 -6.28 8.79 23.66
N GLY A 280 -5.35 8.23 22.89
CA GLY A 280 -4.85 6.87 23.09
C GLY A 280 -5.85 5.73 22.71
N LYS A 281 -7.04 6.04 22.18
CA LYS A 281 -7.97 5.00 21.71
C LYS A 281 -7.51 4.43 20.36
N VAL A 282 -7.39 3.09 20.28
CA VAL A 282 -7.09 2.39 19.02
C VAL A 282 -8.28 2.51 18.09
N LYS A 283 -8.06 3.00 16.89
CA LYS A 283 -9.08 3.20 15.85
C LYS A 283 -8.79 2.41 14.57
N PHE A 284 -7.52 2.19 14.29
CA PHE A 284 -7.06 1.47 13.12
C PHE A 284 -6.02 0.43 13.56
N ILE A 285 -6.12 -0.77 12.99
CA ILE A 285 -5.08 -1.79 13.11
C ILE A 285 -4.65 -2.15 11.69
N VAL A 286 -3.39 -1.93 11.40
CA VAL A 286 -2.75 -2.36 10.16
C VAL A 286 -1.68 -3.40 10.48
N HIS A 287 -1.24 -4.15 9.48
CA HIS A 287 -0.27 -5.22 9.69
C HIS A 287 1.06 -4.88 9.06
N THR A 288 2.16 -5.16 9.78
CA THR A 288 3.49 -5.00 9.20
C THR A 288 3.66 -5.91 7.99
N GLY A 289 4.52 -5.51 7.05
CA GLY A 289 4.78 -6.29 5.84
C GLY A 289 5.57 -7.59 6.06
N GLY A 290 5.51 -8.19 7.24
CA GLY A 290 6.13 -9.41 7.74
C GLY A 290 7.14 -10.10 6.78
N THR A 291 8.40 -9.67 6.83
CA THR A 291 9.49 -10.35 6.13
C THR A 291 10.19 -11.38 7.03
N THR A 292 10.00 -11.28 8.35
CA THR A 292 10.74 -12.04 9.38
C THR A 292 9.90 -12.98 10.21
N GLY A 293 8.56 -12.92 10.12
CA GLY A 293 7.63 -13.70 10.94
C GLY A 293 6.17 -13.39 10.63
N PRO A 294 5.22 -13.83 11.46
CA PRO A 294 3.83 -13.40 11.35
C PRO A 294 3.76 -11.87 11.36
N ALA A 295 2.89 -11.30 10.52
CA ALA A 295 2.70 -9.86 10.48
C ALA A 295 2.21 -9.35 11.85
N LYS A 296 2.90 -8.34 12.40
CA LYS A 296 2.53 -7.74 13.68
C LYS A 296 1.36 -6.78 13.49
N ARG A 297 0.49 -6.72 14.49
CA ARG A 297 -0.69 -5.85 14.55
C ARG A 297 -0.31 -4.48 15.09
N VAL A 298 -0.30 -3.45 14.27
CA VAL A 298 0.11 -2.08 14.61
C VAL A 298 -1.11 -1.29 15.08
N ALA A 299 -1.12 -0.85 16.33
CA ALA A 299 -2.23 -0.09 16.93
C ALA A 299 -2.09 1.41 16.63
N MET A 300 -3.05 1.97 15.89
CA MET A 300 -3.08 3.37 15.48
C MET A 300 -4.31 4.09 16.04
N THR A 301 -4.16 5.39 16.25
CA THR A 301 -5.22 6.28 16.78
C THR A 301 -5.73 7.23 15.69
N ASP A 302 -6.78 7.97 15.99
CA ASP A 302 -7.21 9.11 15.18
C ASP A 302 -6.08 10.14 15.00
N LEU A 303 -5.31 10.41 16.06
CA LEU A 303 -4.15 11.32 15.98
C LEU A 303 -3.12 10.80 15.00
N SER A 304 -2.80 9.50 15.06
CA SER A 304 -1.86 8.88 14.10
C SER A 304 -2.29 9.07 12.66
N CYS A 305 -3.60 8.93 12.37
CA CYS A 305 -4.17 9.10 11.04
C CYS A 305 -4.17 10.56 10.56
N ASN A 306 -4.57 11.50 11.43
CA ASN A 306 -4.72 12.92 11.08
C ASN A 306 -3.37 13.64 10.95
N THR A 307 -2.37 13.21 11.72
CA THR A 307 -1.09 13.91 11.86
C THR A 307 -0.35 14.08 10.53
N PRO A 308 -0.12 13.04 9.68
CA PRO A 308 0.61 13.21 8.43
C PRO A 308 -0.07 14.22 7.50
N ILE A 309 -1.41 14.24 7.48
CA ILE A 309 -2.18 15.16 6.67
C ILE A 309 -2.04 16.60 7.20
N TYR A 310 -2.19 16.78 8.50
CA TYR A 310 -2.01 18.10 9.13
C TYR A 310 -0.59 18.63 8.88
N GLN A 311 0.43 17.80 9.10
CA GLN A 311 1.83 18.14 8.84
C GLN A 311 2.06 18.54 7.38
N THR A 312 1.45 17.80 6.44
CA THR A 312 1.50 18.12 5.00
C THR A 312 0.89 19.47 4.70
N THR A 313 -0.21 19.88 5.35
CA THR A 313 -0.81 21.22 5.15
C THR A 313 0.12 22.36 5.56
N LEU A 314 1.04 22.11 6.47
CA LEU A 314 1.99 23.11 6.97
C LEU A 314 3.24 23.28 6.09
N MET A 315 3.60 22.23 5.36
CA MET A 315 4.92 22.16 4.69
C MET A 315 4.85 22.02 3.18
N THR A 316 3.77 21.48 2.64
CA THR A 316 3.72 21.17 1.20
C THR A 316 3.80 22.42 0.34
N THR A 317 4.60 22.35 -0.72
CA THR A 317 4.59 23.32 -1.81
C THR A 317 3.63 22.89 -2.93
N THR A 318 3.02 21.72 -2.80
CA THR A 318 1.99 21.23 -3.73
C THR A 318 0.68 21.92 -3.42
N ASP A 319 0.10 22.57 -4.44
CA ASP A 319 -1.22 23.19 -4.34
C ASP A 319 -2.32 22.13 -4.43
N TYR A 320 -2.65 21.52 -3.28
CA TYR A 320 -3.77 20.61 -3.15
C TYR A 320 -5.08 21.38 -2.99
N ASN A 321 -6.09 21.05 -3.80
CA ASN A 321 -7.40 21.69 -3.68
C ASN A 321 -8.54 20.77 -4.17
N PHE A 322 -9.80 21.20 -3.97
CA PHE A 322 -10.98 20.42 -4.30
C PHE A 322 -11.25 20.27 -5.81
N GLU A 323 -10.57 21.03 -6.66
CA GLU A 323 -10.65 20.90 -8.13
C GLU A 323 -9.75 19.77 -8.63
N ASP A 324 -8.81 19.33 -7.80
CA ASP A 324 -7.88 18.26 -8.13
C ASP A 324 -8.55 16.88 -8.01
N SER A 325 -7.91 15.92 -8.64
CA SER A 325 -8.26 14.52 -8.51
C SER A 325 -7.10 13.69 -8.00
N PHE A 326 -7.42 12.67 -7.23
CA PHE A 326 -6.51 11.70 -6.64
C PHE A 326 -6.72 10.32 -7.28
N CYS A 327 -5.69 9.52 -7.44
CA CYS A 327 -5.83 8.14 -7.88
C CYS A 327 -5.40 7.17 -6.78
N GLN A 328 -6.37 6.44 -6.24
CA GLN A 328 -6.17 5.41 -5.24
C GLN A 328 -5.85 4.08 -5.92
N LEU A 329 -4.57 3.72 -5.94
CA LEU A 329 -4.04 2.51 -6.57
C LEU A 329 -3.65 1.46 -5.52
N CYS A 330 -2.94 1.91 -4.48
CA CYS A 330 -2.46 1.02 -3.43
C CYS A 330 -3.62 0.39 -2.67
N PRO A 331 -3.51 -0.90 -2.32
CA PRO A 331 -4.57 -1.60 -1.59
C PRO A 331 -4.80 -1.00 -0.19
N PRO A 332 -6.04 -0.97 0.31
CA PRO A 332 -6.41 -0.22 1.52
C PRO A 332 -5.85 -0.82 2.83
N MET A 333 -5.27 -2.03 2.80
CA MET A 333 -4.68 -2.66 3.99
C MET A 333 -3.30 -2.12 4.38
N VAL A 334 -2.76 -1.14 3.66
CA VAL A 334 -1.47 -0.51 3.95
C VAL A 334 -1.71 0.91 4.46
N ALA A 335 -1.07 1.29 5.58
CA ALA A 335 -1.25 2.61 6.18
C ALA A 335 -1.00 3.76 5.20
N TYR A 336 0.03 3.66 4.36
CA TYR A 336 0.32 4.65 3.31
C TYR A 336 -0.83 4.84 2.30
N SER A 337 -1.59 3.78 2.03
CA SER A 337 -2.79 3.84 1.19
C SER A 337 -3.94 4.58 1.88
N LEU A 338 -4.11 4.33 3.18
CA LEU A 338 -5.11 5.02 4.02
C LEU A 338 -4.74 6.50 4.18
N GLU A 339 -3.47 6.82 4.35
CA GLU A 339 -2.96 8.20 4.38
C GLU A 339 -3.32 8.96 3.10
N GLY A 340 -3.05 8.38 1.91
CA GLY A 340 -3.40 8.99 0.62
C GLY A 340 -4.91 9.24 0.49
N MET A 341 -5.73 8.27 0.93
CA MET A 341 -7.18 8.45 0.95
C MET A 341 -7.59 9.57 1.91
N HIS A 342 -6.99 9.63 3.09
CA HIS A 342 -7.29 10.65 4.09
C HIS A 342 -6.92 12.04 3.60
N LEU A 343 -5.76 12.19 2.93
CA LEU A 343 -5.37 13.42 2.24
C LEU A 343 -6.41 13.84 1.19
N ALA A 344 -6.82 12.91 0.33
CA ALA A 344 -7.80 13.19 -0.71
C ALA A 344 -9.17 13.62 -0.12
N ARG A 345 -9.59 13.02 1.00
CA ARG A 345 -10.82 13.40 1.71
C ARG A 345 -10.69 14.76 2.39
N TYR A 346 -9.52 15.07 2.97
CA TYR A 346 -9.26 16.37 3.61
C TYR A 346 -9.39 17.53 2.60
N TYR A 347 -8.81 17.38 1.41
CA TYR A 347 -8.87 18.38 0.34
C TYR A 347 -10.10 18.26 -0.57
N GLN A 348 -11.02 17.33 -0.30
CA GLN A 348 -12.26 17.07 -1.07
C GLN A 348 -12.01 16.72 -2.54
N MET A 349 -10.89 16.12 -2.85
CA MET A 349 -10.55 15.70 -4.20
C MET A 349 -11.47 14.60 -4.71
N ASN A 350 -11.75 14.61 -6.01
CA ASN A 350 -12.37 13.47 -6.69
C ASN A 350 -11.38 12.30 -6.75
N THR A 351 -11.65 11.19 -6.07
CA THR A 351 -10.75 10.04 -6.03
C THR A 351 -11.15 8.97 -7.03
N HIS A 352 -10.28 8.71 -8.01
CA HIS A 352 -10.39 7.54 -8.89
C HIS A 352 -9.99 6.28 -8.14
N LEU A 353 -10.96 5.43 -7.83
CA LEU A 353 -10.71 4.16 -7.13
C LEU A 353 -10.38 3.06 -8.14
N ILE A 354 -9.26 2.39 -7.95
CA ILE A 354 -8.80 1.26 -8.76
C ILE A 354 -8.87 0.00 -7.90
N ALA A 355 -9.84 -0.87 -8.18
CA ALA A 355 -10.11 -2.05 -7.37
C ALA A 355 -9.00 -3.11 -7.47
N THR A 356 -8.34 -3.21 -8.63
CA THR A 356 -7.30 -4.22 -8.90
C THR A 356 -5.95 -3.57 -9.12
N TYR A 357 -4.94 -4.10 -8.45
CA TYR A 357 -3.57 -3.61 -8.44
C TYR A 357 -2.74 -4.33 -9.52
N ASP A 358 -2.24 -3.58 -10.51
CA ASP A 358 -1.34 -4.10 -11.56
C ASP A 358 -0.32 -3.01 -11.93
N ARG A 359 0.95 -3.20 -11.53
CA ARG A 359 2.02 -2.23 -11.78
C ARG A 359 2.19 -1.93 -13.28
N ASN A 360 2.03 -2.91 -14.14
CA ASN A 360 2.26 -2.75 -15.58
C ASN A 360 1.19 -1.89 -16.26
N GLU A 361 0.05 -1.70 -15.61
CA GLU A 361 -1.02 -0.81 -16.08
C GLU A 361 -0.90 0.61 -15.53
N PHE A 362 0.11 0.90 -14.68
CA PHE A 362 0.24 2.22 -14.04
C PHE A 362 0.32 3.37 -15.04
N PRO A 363 1.22 3.40 -16.05
CA PRO A 363 1.26 4.49 -17.01
C PRO A 363 -0.04 4.66 -17.79
N LYS A 364 -0.72 3.56 -18.14
CA LYS A 364 -2.02 3.61 -18.83
C LYS A 364 -3.11 4.14 -17.90
N THR A 365 -3.07 3.75 -16.62
CA THR A 365 -4.01 4.23 -15.61
C THR A 365 -3.86 5.74 -15.42
N MET A 366 -2.63 6.25 -15.36
CA MET A 366 -2.37 7.69 -15.33
C MET A 366 -3.01 8.42 -16.51
N LEU A 367 -2.76 7.97 -17.74
CA LEU A 367 -3.30 8.57 -18.94
C LEU A 367 -4.83 8.45 -19.05
N LYS A 368 -5.43 7.39 -18.48
CA LYS A 368 -6.87 7.15 -18.49
C LYS A 368 -7.59 8.01 -17.46
N THR A 369 -7.09 8.05 -16.23
CA THR A 369 -7.72 8.81 -15.12
C THR A 369 -7.42 10.29 -15.22
N LYS A 370 -6.23 10.65 -15.72
CA LYS A 370 -5.68 12.00 -15.70
C LYS A 370 -5.74 12.64 -14.30
N ALA A 371 -5.59 11.83 -13.26
CA ALA A 371 -5.57 12.34 -11.90
C ALA A 371 -4.35 13.25 -11.68
N ASN A 372 -4.50 14.23 -10.81
CA ASN A 372 -3.44 15.20 -10.50
C ASN A 372 -2.44 14.63 -9.48
N HIS A 373 -2.91 13.76 -8.59
CA HIS A 373 -2.13 13.25 -7.46
C HIS A 373 -2.17 11.72 -7.38
N TYR A 374 -1.01 11.12 -7.06
CA TYR A 374 -0.84 9.69 -6.92
C TYR A 374 -0.01 9.39 -5.68
N PHE A 375 -0.46 8.43 -4.86
CA PHE A 375 0.38 7.75 -3.87
C PHE A 375 0.63 6.34 -4.36
N THR A 376 1.90 5.95 -4.46
CA THR A 376 2.28 4.67 -5.04
C THR A 376 3.64 4.19 -4.48
N VAL A 377 4.23 3.18 -5.09
CA VAL A 377 5.52 2.64 -4.69
C VAL A 377 6.53 2.72 -5.84
N PRO A 378 7.84 2.72 -5.58
CA PRO A 378 8.89 2.78 -6.60
C PRO A 378 8.73 1.80 -7.76
N SER A 379 8.33 0.55 -7.48
CA SER A 379 8.10 -0.45 -8.53
C SER A 379 7.05 -0.06 -9.57
N PHE A 380 6.12 0.84 -9.24
CA PHE A 380 5.13 1.39 -10.18
C PHE A 380 5.72 2.49 -11.04
N VAL A 381 6.38 3.48 -10.41
CA VAL A 381 6.96 4.60 -11.17
C VAL A 381 8.11 4.13 -12.08
N LYS A 382 8.85 3.08 -11.72
CA LYS A 382 9.87 2.45 -12.58
C LYS A 382 9.29 2.00 -13.93
N THR A 383 8.01 1.64 -14.01
CA THR A 383 7.37 1.26 -15.29
C THR A 383 7.33 2.40 -16.31
N LEU A 384 7.44 3.65 -15.87
CA LEU A 384 7.53 4.82 -16.78
C LEU A 384 8.85 4.86 -17.55
N VAL A 385 9.92 4.28 -17.00
CA VAL A 385 11.25 4.24 -17.62
C VAL A 385 11.58 2.89 -18.29
N GLU A 386 10.84 1.82 -17.93
CA GLU A 386 11.01 0.48 -18.52
C GLU A 386 10.67 0.44 -20.03
N ASP A 387 9.79 1.32 -20.52
CA ASP A 387 9.40 1.41 -21.92
C ASP A 387 9.51 2.85 -22.41
N PRO A 388 10.44 3.15 -23.34
CA PRO A 388 10.72 4.51 -23.82
C PRO A 388 9.51 5.26 -24.41
N LYS A 389 8.45 4.55 -24.79
CA LYS A 389 7.21 5.17 -25.29
C LYS A 389 6.55 6.09 -24.28
N TRP A 390 6.73 5.83 -22.96
CA TRP A 390 6.11 6.64 -21.92
C TRP A 390 6.74 8.03 -21.80
N ALA A 391 8.04 8.16 -22.08
CA ALA A 391 8.73 9.46 -22.13
C ALA A 391 8.17 10.41 -23.21
N THR A 392 7.44 9.88 -24.20
CA THR A 392 6.81 10.68 -25.28
C THR A 392 5.36 11.05 -24.99
N LYS A 393 4.80 10.63 -23.85
CA LYS A 393 3.41 10.92 -23.48
C LYS A 393 3.31 12.20 -22.66
N ASP A 394 2.14 12.81 -22.74
CA ASP A 394 1.83 14.01 -21.98
C ASP A 394 1.32 13.64 -20.58
N PHE A 395 2.12 13.98 -19.56
CA PHE A 395 1.80 13.89 -18.13
C PHE A 395 1.67 15.26 -17.47
N SER A 396 1.43 16.33 -18.22
CA SER A 396 1.33 17.71 -17.72
C SER A 396 0.20 17.92 -16.70
N PHE A 397 -0.82 17.04 -16.71
CA PHE A 397 -1.91 17.03 -15.72
C PHE A 397 -1.45 16.61 -14.32
N VAL A 398 -0.30 15.95 -14.20
CA VAL A 398 0.23 15.52 -12.89
C VAL A 398 0.72 16.73 -12.09
N LYS A 399 0.28 16.86 -10.86
CA LYS A 399 0.78 17.84 -9.88
C LYS A 399 1.73 17.20 -8.86
N SER A 400 1.50 15.94 -8.47
CA SER A 400 2.43 15.19 -7.64
C SER A 400 2.28 13.67 -7.79
N VAL A 401 3.39 12.96 -7.75
CA VAL A 401 3.45 11.52 -7.56
C VAL A 401 4.34 11.28 -6.34
N GLN A 402 3.74 10.90 -5.23
CA GLN A 402 4.48 10.47 -4.04
C GLN A 402 4.68 8.96 -4.12
N HIS A 403 5.90 8.49 -3.89
CA HIS A 403 6.21 7.07 -3.87
C HIS A 403 7.22 6.75 -2.77
N GLY A 404 7.00 5.62 -2.11
CA GLY A 404 7.82 5.19 -0.97
C GLY A 404 7.57 3.74 -0.59
N GLY A 405 8.21 3.29 0.50
CA GLY A 405 8.09 1.92 0.99
C GLY A 405 8.97 0.89 0.27
N GLU A 406 9.70 1.31 -0.75
CA GLU A 406 10.73 0.56 -1.48
C GLU A 406 11.88 1.50 -1.80
N GLU A 407 13.06 0.96 -2.10
CA GLU A 407 14.18 1.75 -2.62
C GLU A 407 14.00 2.10 -4.10
N ILE A 408 14.61 3.22 -4.49
CA ILE A 408 14.75 3.61 -5.88
C ILE A 408 16.17 4.12 -6.11
N GLU A 409 16.79 3.66 -7.19
CA GLU A 409 18.13 4.10 -7.62
C GLU A 409 18.07 5.56 -8.08
N ALA A 410 19.07 6.35 -7.71
CA ALA A 410 19.09 7.79 -7.98
C ALA A 410 18.90 8.12 -9.48
N GLU A 411 19.51 7.35 -10.36
CA GLU A 411 19.40 7.51 -11.82
C GLU A 411 18.00 7.21 -12.33
N ILE A 412 17.32 6.23 -11.75
CA ILE A 412 15.92 5.89 -12.10
C ILE A 412 14.97 6.95 -11.58
N ASP A 413 15.15 7.39 -10.32
CA ASP A 413 14.35 8.45 -9.70
C ASP A 413 14.43 9.75 -10.51
N GLU A 414 15.65 10.12 -10.97
CA GLU A 414 15.86 11.27 -11.85
C GLU A 414 15.14 11.12 -13.20
N GLN A 415 15.19 9.94 -13.82
CA GLN A 415 14.52 9.69 -15.10
C GLN A 415 12.99 9.76 -14.94
N VAL A 416 12.44 9.16 -13.86
CA VAL A 416 11.02 9.27 -13.53
C VAL A 416 10.61 10.72 -13.33
N ASP A 417 11.38 11.48 -12.58
CA ASP A 417 11.09 12.89 -12.30
C ASP A 417 11.13 13.75 -13.58
N LYS A 418 12.04 13.46 -14.51
CA LYS A 418 12.06 14.11 -15.84
C LYS A 418 10.79 13.82 -16.66
N ILE A 419 10.32 12.56 -16.69
CA ILE A 419 9.07 12.17 -17.37
C ILE A 419 7.87 12.86 -16.74
N LEU A 420 7.87 13.04 -15.43
CA LEU A 420 6.81 13.67 -14.66
C LEU A 420 7.01 15.19 -14.47
N ASN A 421 7.87 15.82 -15.27
CA ASN A 421 8.12 17.27 -15.26
C ASN A 421 8.46 17.85 -13.89
N GLY A 422 9.30 17.15 -13.11
CA GLY A 422 9.70 17.59 -11.77
C GLY A 422 8.66 17.30 -10.68
N ARG A 423 7.70 16.39 -10.90
CA ARG A 423 6.57 16.12 -9.98
C ARG A 423 6.69 14.82 -9.19
N SER A 424 7.81 14.10 -9.32
CA SER A 424 8.11 12.90 -8.53
C SER A 424 8.60 13.27 -7.14
N ARG A 425 8.16 12.53 -6.11
CA ARG A 425 8.51 12.74 -4.69
C ARG A 425 8.77 11.39 -4.05
N HIS A 426 10.04 11.03 -3.90
CA HIS A 426 10.39 9.87 -3.10
C HIS A 426 10.23 10.19 -1.62
N GLY A 427 9.77 9.22 -0.82
CA GLY A 427 9.53 9.39 0.60
C GLY A 427 9.80 8.13 1.41
N TYR A 428 9.80 8.30 2.73
CA TYR A 428 10.01 7.24 3.72
C TYR A 428 8.90 7.27 4.77
N GLY A 429 8.53 6.07 5.22
CA GLY A 429 7.62 5.81 6.31
C GLY A 429 7.30 4.34 6.43
N GLN A 430 6.65 3.99 7.53
CA GLN A 430 6.26 2.62 7.86
C GLN A 430 4.80 2.59 8.33
N ASN A 431 4.24 1.41 8.50
CA ASN A 431 2.92 1.28 9.09
C ASN A 431 2.88 1.81 10.53
N GLU A 432 4.02 1.76 11.22
CA GLU A 432 4.23 2.23 12.58
C GLU A 432 4.09 3.76 12.75
N GLU A 433 4.14 4.53 11.66
CA GLU A 433 3.91 5.99 11.62
C GLU A 433 2.72 6.38 10.71
N PHE A 434 1.80 5.48 10.48
CA PHE A 434 0.63 5.64 9.62
C PHE A 434 0.95 6.00 8.16
N GLY A 435 2.13 5.67 7.67
CA GLY A 435 2.49 5.88 6.26
C GLY A 435 3.74 6.74 6.08
N GLY A 436 3.66 7.76 5.22
CA GLY A 436 4.80 8.59 4.85
C GLY A 436 4.95 9.82 5.73
N VAL A 437 6.07 9.96 6.40
CA VAL A 437 6.37 11.11 7.27
C VAL A 437 7.66 11.83 6.91
N ILE A 438 8.34 11.39 5.85
CA ILE A 438 9.54 12.01 5.28
C ILE A 438 9.37 12.01 3.77
N PHE A 439 9.62 13.15 3.11
CA PHE A 439 9.47 13.28 1.67
C PHE A 439 10.54 14.19 1.05
N ASN A 440 10.88 13.90 -0.20
CA ASN A 440 11.77 14.74 -0.99
C ASN A 440 11.00 15.90 -1.62
N TYR A 441 10.64 16.88 -0.80
CA TYR A 441 9.88 18.07 -1.21
C TYR A 441 10.65 18.98 -2.17
N ASP A 442 9.90 19.77 -2.97
CA ASP A 442 10.45 20.93 -3.65
C ASP A 442 10.56 22.09 -2.65
N ILE A 443 11.76 22.32 -2.17
CA ILE A 443 12.05 23.45 -1.30
C ILE A 443 12.71 24.54 -2.17
N PRO A 444 12.16 25.77 -2.23
CA PRO A 444 12.75 26.84 -3.03
C PRO A 444 14.22 27.08 -2.67
N GLY A 445 15.09 27.01 -3.68
CA GLY A 445 16.53 27.19 -3.51
C GLY A 445 17.31 25.98 -3.00
N VAL A 446 16.65 24.85 -2.73
CA VAL A 446 17.29 23.57 -2.37
C VAL A 446 17.08 22.58 -3.53
N PRO A 447 18.15 22.19 -4.25
CA PRO A 447 18.02 21.19 -5.31
C PRO A 447 17.54 19.85 -4.77
N LYS A 448 16.67 19.17 -5.54
CA LYS A 448 16.37 17.77 -5.26
C LYS A 448 17.65 16.94 -5.28
N LYS A 449 17.73 15.99 -4.38
CA LYS A 449 18.77 14.97 -4.35
C LYS A 449 18.13 13.62 -4.53
N TYR A 450 18.24 13.08 -5.73
CA TYR A 450 17.66 11.78 -6.09
C TYR A 450 18.30 10.64 -5.30
N GLY A 451 17.54 9.58 -5.06
CA GLY A 451 17.96 8.46 -4.23
C GLY A 451 17.99 8.76 -2.73
N THR A 452 17.47 9.93 -2.30
CA THR A 452 17.25 10.24 -0.87
C THR A 452 15.76 10.26 -0.55
N CYS A 453 15.42 10.05 0.73
CA CYS A 453 14.02 10.12 1.19
C CYS A 453 13.56 11.56 1.46
N GLY A 454 14.49 12.52 1.55
CA GLY A 454 14.18 13.93 1.78
C GLY A 454 14.12 14.32 3.25
N PHE A 455 13.16 15.17 3.61
CA PHE A 455 13.05 15.86 4.89
C PHE A 455 11.83 15.43 5.69
N PRO A 456 11.88 15.48 7.05
CA PRO A 456 10.73 15.13 7.88
C PRO A 456 9.59 16.12 7.73
N LEU A 457 8.36 15.64 7.95
CA LEU A 457 7.18 16.49 8.04
C LEU A 457 7.23 17.40 9.28
N ALA A 458 6.48 18.51 9.26
CA ALA A 458 6.39 19.47 10.34
C ALA A 458 6.08 18.81 11.70
N GLY A 459 6.89 19.10 12.71
CA GLY A 459 6.74 18.52 14.05
C GLY A 459 7.32 17.12 14.21
N SER A 460 7.74 16.45 13.12
CA SER A 460 8.51 15.22 13.19
C SER A 460 10.00 15.51 13.43
N ASN A 461 10.69 14.57 14.07
CA ASN A 461 12.12 14.61 14.28
C ASN A 461 12.71 13.22 14.06
N TYR A 462 13.97 13.14 13.67
CA TYR A 462 14.68 11.90 13.49
C TYR A 462 16.12 12.03 13.96
N ILE A 463 16.67 10.90 14.39
CA ILE A 463 18.08 10.76 14.79
C ILE A 463 18.64 9.47 14.22
N VAL A 464 19.93 9.46 13.99
CA VAL A 464 20.70 8.25 13.73
C VAL A 464 21.62 8.02 14.93
N ILE A 465 21.62 6.82 15.47
CA ILE A 465 22.41 6.49 16.67
C ILE A 465 23.44 5.40 16.37
N ASP A 466 24.54 5.47 17.09
CA ASP A 466 25.47 4.35 17.16
C ASP A 466 24.86 3.21 17.96
N LYS A 467 24.79 2.03 17.37
CA LYS A 467 24.17 0.84 17.94
C LYS A 467 24.78 0.38 19.27
N PHE A 468 26.09 0.61 19.47
CA PHE A 468 26.82 0.10 20.62
C PHE A 468 26.82 1.09 21.77
N THR A 469 26.98 2.38 21.47
CA THR A 469 27.02 3.44 22.51
C THR A 469 25.65 4.02 22.75
N GLY A 470 24.73 3.94 21.78
CA GLY A 470 23.43 4.58 21.81
C GLY A 470 23.53 6.11 21.67
N GLU A 471 24.69 6.66 21.36
CA GLU A 471 24.88 8.11 21.17
C GLU A 471 24.37 8.53 19.78
N GLU A 472 23.87 9.78 19.70
CA GLU A 472 23.45 10.35 18.42
C GLU A 472 24.68 10.61 17.55
N LEU A 473 24.61 10.16 16.29
CA LEU A 473 25.63 10.39 15.27
C LEU A 473 25.44 11.75 14.59
N PRO A 474 26.54 12.46 14.27
CA PRO A 474 26.46 13.74 13.57
C PRO A 474 25.90 13.59 12.15
N TYR A 475 25.31 14.65 11.63
CA TYR A 475 24.91 14.77 10.23
C TYR A 475 26.12 15.03 9.34
N GLY A 476 26.04 14.55 8.09
CA GLY A 476 27.09 14.73 7.10
C GLY A 476 28.22 13.71 7.21
N LYS A 477 29.41 14.11 6.77
CA LYS A 477 30.57 13.23 6.65
C LYS A 477 31.61 13.50 7.73
N ASP A 478 32.35 12.44 8.09
CA ASP A 478 33.54 12.52 8.91
C ASP A 478 34.73 13.18 8.18
N GLU A 479 35.89 13.23 8.85
CA GLU A 479 37.12 13.79 8.27
C GLU A 479 37.67 12.97 7.10
N ASP A 480 37.37 11.67 7.05
CA ASP A 480 37.77 10.75 6.00
C ASP A 480 36.79 10.76 4.80
N GLY A 481 35.68 11.53 4.91
CA GLY A 481 34.67 11.68 3.87
C GLY A 481 33.57 10.61 3.86
N ASN A 482 33.45 9.82 4.94
CA ASN A 482 32.42 8.80 5.10
C ASN A 482 31.21 9.35 5.85
N TYR A 483 29.99 8.93 5.46
CA TYR A 483 28.80 9.25 6.22
C TYR A 483 28.70 8.45 7.51
N HIS A 484 28.10 9.07 8.55
CA HIS A 484 27.84 8.43 9.83
C HIS A 484 26.58 7.55 9.73
N ILE A 485 26.76 6.26 9.45
CA ILE A 485 25.67 5.29 9.31
C ILE A 485 25.37 4.62 10.65
N GLY A 486 24.09 4.61 11.05
CA GLY A 486 23.65 3.99 12.30
C GLY A 486 22.18 3.58 12.26
N GLU A 487 21.65 3.19 13.44
CA GLU A 487 20.23 2.86 13.62
C GLU A 487 19.38 4.12 13.52
N PHE A 488 18.32 4.04 12.74
CA PHE A 488 17.42 5.16 12.47
C PHE A 488 16.23 5.16 13.40
N LEU A 489 16.07 6.24 14.17
CA LEU A 489 14.96 6.46 15.08
C LEU A 489 14.11 7.66 14.62
N LEU A 490 12.79 7.49 14.65
CA LEU A 490 11.83 8.48 14.15
C LEU A 490 10.82 8.87 15.25
N SER A 491 10.60 10.16 15.44
CA SER A 491 9.65 10.75 16.40
C SER A 491 8.60 11.57 15.65
N THR A 492 7.34 11.21 15.78
CA THR A 492 6.19 11.92 15.20
C THR A 492 4.93 11.61 16.00
N ASP A 493 3.95 12.54 16.03
CA ASP A 493 2.63 12.28 16.61
C ASP A 493 1.80 11.27 15.76
N ALA A 494 2.27 10.93 14.56
CA ALA A 494 1.72 9.85 13.74
C ALA A 494 2.08 8.46 14.28
N SER A 495 3.02 8.34 15.22
CA SER A 495 3.54 7.05 15.71
C SER A 495 2.48 6.20 16.39
N MET A 496 2.54 4.89 16.12
CA MET A 496 1.69 3.87 16.73
C MET A 496 1.67 3.93 18.25
N LEU A 497 0.64 3.37 18.87
CA LEU A 497 0.64 3.11 20.32
C LEU A 497 1.58 1.96 20.70
N GLY A 498 1.69 0.97 19.84
CA GLY A 498 2.50 -0.22 19.99
C GLY A 498 1.95 -1.37 19.15
N TYR A 499 2.60 -2.51 19.25
CA TYR A 499 2.11 -3.77 18.68
C TYR A 499 1.14 -4.47 19.64
N ILE A 500 0.03 -4.98 19.08
CA ILE A 500 -0.97 -5.76 19.82
C ILE A 500 -0.56 -7.23 19.84
N ASP A 501 -0.79 -7.90 20.98
CA ASP A 501 -0.55 -9.34 21.15
C ASP A 501 0.93 -9.78 21.06
N GLU A 502 1.86 -8.83 21.10
CA GLU A 502 3.29 -9.12 21.18
C GLU A 502 3.77 -9.15 22.63
N ALA A 503 4.90 -9.83 22.87
CA ALA A 503 5.56 -9.78 24.17
C ALA A 503 6.00 -8.35 24.51
N PRO A 504 5.93 -7.92 25.79
CA PRO A 504 6.29 -6.55 26.18
C PRO A 504 7.64 -6.09 25.67
N GLU A 505 8.63 -6.97 25.64
CA GLU A 505 10.00 -6.71 25.18
C GLU A 505 10.07 -6.27 23.71
N VAL A 506 9.11 -6.71 22.89
CA VAL A 506 9.02 -6.29 21.48
C VAL A 506 8.66 -4.80 21.40
N ASN A 507 7.69 -4.37 22.19
CA ASN A 507 7.31 -2.96 22.25
C ASN A 507 8.41 -2.10 22.93
N GLU A 508 9.04 -2.60 24.00
CA GLU A 508 10.14 -1.92 24.70
C GLU A 508 11.38 -1.74 23.80
N LYS A 509 11.63 -2.69 22.90
CA LYS A 509 12.69 -2.57 21.91
C LYS A 509 12.32 -1.55 20.82
N THR A 510 11.08 -1.52 20.38
CA THR A 510 10.64 -0.69 19.24
C THR A 510 10.34 0.76 19.67
N ILE A 511 9.80 0.95 20.87
CA ILE A 511 9.42 2.27 21.40
C ILE A 511 10.43 2.70 22.44
N CYS A 512 11.20 3.73 22.15
CA CYS A 512 12.15 4.30 23.09
C CYS A 512 11.86 5.77 23.40
N TYR A 513 12.39 6.26 24.51
CA TYR A 513 12.22 7.64 24.94
C TYR A 513 13.58 8.31 25.11
N ARG A 514 13.75 9.50 24.52
CA ARG A 514 14.95 10.33 24.62
C ARG A 514 14.54 11.78 24.86
N ASP A 515 15.09 12.39 25.90
CA ASP A 515 14.76 13.76 26.32
C ASP A 515 13.24 14.04 26.41
N GLY A 516 12.49 13.04 26.90
CA GLY A 516 11.05 13.09 27.06
C GLY A 516 10.24 12.92 25.76
N LYS A 517 10.88 12.74 24.61
CA LYS A 517 10.23 12.47 23.32
C LYS A 517 10.18 10.98 23.06
N LYS A 518 9.05 10.52 22.50
CA LYS A 518 8.86 9.17 22.01
C LYS A 518 9.50 9.02 20.65
N TYR A 519 10.29 7.97 20.47
CA TYR A 519 10.86 7.54 19.19
C TYR A 519 10.46 6.12 18.88
N ILE A 520 10.31 5.82 17.60
CA ILE A 520 10.18 4.46 17.07
C ILE A 520 11.54 4.05 16.50
N ASP A 521 12.08 2.92 17.00
CA ASP A 521 13.20 2.23 16.35
C ASP A 521 12.63 1.57 15.09
N THR A 522 13.02 2.10 13.94
CA THR A 522 12.47 1.70 12.65
C THR A 522 13.01 0.36 12.16
N GLY A 523 14.08 -0.16 12.79
CA GLY A 523 14.82 -1.33 12.33
C GLY A 523 15.57 -1.10 11.01
N ASP A 524 15.78 0.17 10.65
CA ASP A 524 16.52 0.57 9.46
C ASP A 524 17.86 1.20 9.84
N GLU A 525 18.90 0.99 9.00
CA GLU A 525 20.14 1.76 9.05
C GLU A 525 20.08 2.88 8.01
N ALA A 526 20.48 4.07 8.42
CA ALA A 526 20.47 5.28 7.61
C ALA A 526 21.61 6.22 7.98
N TYR A 527 21.78 7.27 7.21
CA TYR A 527 22.53 8.46 7.58
C TYR A 527 21.76 9.72 7.21
N ILE A 528 22.10 10.83 7.83
CA ILE A 528 21.55 12.14 7.53
C ILE A 528 22.64 12.95 6.82
N ASP A 529 22.34 13.52 5.66
CA ASP A 529 23.32 14.35 4.94
C ASP A 529 23.51 15.75 5.55
N GLU A 530 24.44 16.53 5.01
CA GLU A 530 24.84 17.85 5.51
C GLU A 530 23.68 18.87 5.48
N GLU A 531 22.64 18.61 4.69
CA GLU A 531 21.46 19.46 4.60
C GLU A 531 20.28 18.96 5.43
N GLY A 532 20.45 17.80 6.06
CA GLY A 532 19.44 17.18 6.89
C GLY A 532 18.50 16.24 6.15
N ARG A 533 18.86 15.72 4.95
CA ARG A 533 18.05 14.72 4.26
C ARG A 533 18.31 13.33 4.79
N LEU A 534 17.25 12.56 4.96
CA LEU A 534 17.34 11.14 5.25
C LEU A 534 17.84 10.38 4.01
N CYS A 535 18.88 9.58 4.21
CA CYS A 535 19.44 8.67 3.24
C CYS A 535 19.35 7.25 3.82
N PHE A 536 18.40 6.46 3.34
CA PHE A 536 18.22 5.07 3.72
C PHE A 536 19.41 4.24 3.22
N VAL A 537 19.90 3.31 4.04
CA VAL A 537 21.02 2.43 3.71
C VAL A 537 20.55 0.99 3.57
N SER A 538 19.92 0.43 4.60
CA SER A 538 19.43 -0.96 4.57
C SER A 538 18.48 -1.25 5.73
N ARG A 539 17.72 -2.33 5.63
CA ARG A 539 17.07 -2.96 6.79
C ARG A 539 18.10 -3.69 7.64
N GLU A 540 18.04 -3.58 8.96
CA GLU A 540 18.96 -4.31 9.87
C GLU A 540 18.94 -5.83 9.59
N GLU A 541 17.79 -6.39 9.34
CA GLU A 541 17.60 -7.81 9.04
C GLU A 541 18.20 -8.24 7.69
N ARG A 542 18.43 -7.28 6.78
CA ARG A 542 19.02 -7.49 5.46
C ARG A 542 20.54 -7.29 5.46
N ILE A 543 21.13 -6.90 6.60
CA ILE A 543 22.57 -6.73 6.71
C ILE A 543 23.24 -8.08 6.98
N ILE A 544 24.17 -8.48 6.15
CA ILE A 544 24.98 -9.68 6.34
C ILE A 544 26.22 -9.29 7.14
N ARG A 545 26.31 -9.78 8.37
CA ARG A 545 27.46 -9.55 9.26
C ARG A 545 28.48 -10.64 8.98
N THR A 546 29.66 -10.26 8.46
CA THR A 546 30.79 -11.14 8.18
C THR A 546 31.90 -10.93 9.22
N GLN A 547 32.96 -11.75 9.19
CA GLN A 547 34.15 -11.52 10.03
C GLN A 547 34.83 -10.18 9.76
N ASN A 548 34.65 -9.62 8.57
CA ASN A 548 35.41 -8.48 8.09
C ASN A 548 34.59 -7.18 8.06
N GLY A 549 33.30 -7.27 8.31
CA GLY A 549 32.41 -6.10 8.32
C GLY A 549 30.96 -6.41 7.95
N LYS A 550 30.18 -5.36 7.76
CA LYS A 550 28.78 -5.42 7.35
C LYS A 550 28.66 -5.38 5.82
N ILE A 551 27.88 -6.29 5.22
CA ILE A 551 27.48 -6.23 3.82
C ILE A 551 26.05 -5.72 3.77
N PHE A 552 25.84 -4.58 3.16
CA PHE A 552 24.53 -4.03 2.82
C PHE A 552 24.07 -4.66 1.51
N VAL A 553 23.13 -5.59 1.60
CA VAL A 553 22.76 -6.43 0.44
C VAL A 553 22.24 -5.65 -0.75
N ASN A 554 21.55 -4.53 -0.50
CA ASN A 554 21.05 -3.63 -1.54
C ASN A 554 22.18 -3.07 -2.43
N VAL A 555 23.34 -2.82 -1.87
CA VAL A 555 24.51 -2.39 -2.65
C VAL A 555 24.91 -3.45 -3.66
N LEU A 556 24.96 -4.73 -3.25
CA LEU A 556 25.23 -5.85 -4.16
C LEU A 556 24.10 -6.05 -5.16
N GLU A 557 22.85 -5.99 -4.69
CA GLU A 557 21.66 -6.12 -5.54
C GLU A 557 21.65 -5.05 -6.63
N ASN A 558 21.98 -3.81 -6.30
CA ASN A 558 22.08 -2.72 -7.27
C ASN A 558 23.20 -2.95 -8.30
N ILE A 559 24.37 -3.43 -7.87
CA ILE A 559 25.45 -3.78 -8.81
C ILE A 559 25.01 -4.85 -9.80
N ILE A 560 24.32 -5.89 -9.32
CA ILE A 560 23.91 -7.05 -10.10
C ILE A 560 22.72 -6.71 -11.01
N ASN A 561 21.70 -6.00 -10.50
CA ASN A 561 20.50 -5.63 -11.27
C ASN A 561 20.82 -4.69 -12.44
N ASN A 562 21.94 -3.94 -12.37
CA ASN A 562 22.39 -3.08 -13.47
C ASN A 562 23.17 -3.85 -14.57
N ILE A 563 23.27 -5.17 -14.49
CA ILE A 563 23.92 -5.99 -15.53
C ILE A 563 22.86 -6.34 -16.60
N PRO A 564 23.12 -6.08 -17.88
CA PRO A 564 22.12 -6.22 -18.95
C PRO A 564 21.47 -7.61 -19.07
N GLU A 565 22.18 -8.67 -18.70
CA GLU A 565 21.73 -10.06 -18.76
C GLU A 565 20.83 -10.45 -17.60
N VAL A 566 20.77 -9.62 -16.53
CA VAL A 566 20.01 -9.90 -15.32
C VAL A 566 18.58 -9.36 -15.45
N VAL A 567 17.61 -10.10 -14.93
CA VAL A 567 16.20 -9.69 -14.79
C VAL A 567 15.94 -9.16 -13.40
N GLU A 568 16.41 -9.89 -12.39
CA GLU A 568 16.27 -9.55 -10.97
C GLU A 568 17.30 -10.33 -10.15
N CYS A 569 17.65 -9.82 -8.99
CA CYS A 569 18.54 -10.49 -8.07
C CYS A 569 18.09 -10.28 -6.63
N CYS A 570 18.38 -11.25 -5.77
CA CYS A 570 18.26 -11.14 -4.33
C CYS A 570 19.52 -11.68 -3.67
N VAL A 571 20.11 -10.87 -2.81
CA VAL A 571 21.28 -11.25 -2.02
C VAL A 571 20.84 -11.63 -0.62
N VAL A 572 21.17 -12.81 -0.16
CA VAL A 572 20.79 -13.32 1.15
C VAL A 572 21.99 -13.87 1.91
N LYS A 573 21.85 -13.96 3.25
CA LYS A 573 22.87 -14.64 4.04
C LYS A 573 22.85 -16.13 3.79
N SER A 574 24.02 -16.73 3.77
CA SER A 574 24.24 -18.17 3.66
C SER A 574 25.13 -18.65 4.81
N PRO A 575 24.86 -19.83 5.41
CA PRO A 575 25.75 -20.41 6.38
C PRO A 575 27.13 -20.69 5.79
N HIS A 576 28.15 -20.55 6.65
CA HIS A 576 29.55 -20.86 6.27
C HIS A 576 30.20 -21.68 7.39
N PRO A 577 31.16 -22.61 7.08
CA PRO A 577 31.83 -23.46 8.08
C PRO A 577 32.57 -22.73 9.20
N SER A 578 32.90 -21.46 9.01
CA SER A 578 33.52 -20.60 10.04
C SER A 578 32.54 -20.07 11.07
N ASN A 579 31.27 -20.50 11.06
CA ASN A 579 30.15 -19.97 11.88
C ASN A 579 29.81 -18.49 11.64
N VAL A 580 30.30 -17.89 10.54
CA VAL A 580 29.96 -16.55 10.13
C VAL A 580 29.24 -16.63 8.78
N ALA A 581 28.21 -15.82 8.61
CA ALA A 581 27.45 -15.80 7.36
C ALA A 581 28.29 -15.21 6.21
N GLU A 582 28.01 -15.66 5.00
CA GLU A 582 28.50 -15.05 3.76
C GLU A 582 27.35 -14.57 2.87
N ALA A 583 27.62 -13.70 1.91
CA ALA A 583 26.64 -13.28 0.93
C ALA A 583 26.43 -14.36 -0.14
N SER A 584 25.16 -14.69 -0.40
CA SER A 584 24.74 -15.59 -1.49
C SER A 584 23.83 -14.83 -2.44
N CYS A 585 24.21 -14.73 -3.71
CA CYS A 585 23.48 -14.02 -4.74
C CYS A 585 22.59 -14.98 -5.54
N HIS A 586 21.25 -14.79 -5.48
CA HIS A 586 20.28 -15.50 -6.32
C HIS A 586 19.92 -14.59 -7.49
N ILE A 587 20.30 -14.98 -8.72
CA ILE A 587 20.26 -14.14 -9.91
C ILE A 587 19.38 -14.78 -10.97
N VAL A 588 18.31 -14.08 -11.37
CA VAL A 588 17.46 -14.48 -12.48
C VAL A 588 18.00 -13.88 -13.77
N LEU A 589 18.32 -14.74 -14.73
CA LEU A 589 18.81 -14.33 -16.05
C LEU A 589 17.67 -14.18 -17.05
N LYS A 590 17.87 -13.33 -18.06
CA LYS A 590 16.98 -13.24 -19.21
C LYS A 590 16.90 -14.59 -19.95
N GLU A 591 15.75 -14.96 -20.46
CA GLU A 591 15.52 -16.24 -21.13
C GLU A 591 16.48 -16.48 -22.29
N GLU A 592 16.80 -15.43 -23.02
CA GLU A 592 17.76 -15.46 -24.14
C GLU A 592 19.16 -15.92 -23.75
N CYS A 593 19.56 -15.74 -22.48
CA CYS A 593 20.87 -16.18 -21.97
C CYS A 593 21.00 -17.71 -21.94
N PHE A 594 19.89 -18.42 -21.73
CA PHE A 594 19.86 -19.88 -21.70
C PHE A 594 19.98 -20.54 -23.10
N ASN A 595 19.86 -19.74 -24.15
CA ASN A 595 20.02 -20.14 -25.54
C ASN A 595 21.44 -19.82 -26.07
N GLN A 596 22.32 -19.29 -25.21
CA GLN A 596 23.71 -18.93 -25.52
C GLN A 596 24.69 -19.76 -24.69
N ASP A 597 25.96 -19.43 -24.76
CA ASP A 597 27.00 -20.02 -23.90
C ASP A 597 26.87 -19.45 -22.49
N ILE A 598 26.00 -20.11 -21.68
CA ILE A 598 25.64 -19.65 -20.35
C ILE A 598 26.84 -19.56 -19.41
N ASP A 599 27.85 -20.43 -19.58
CA ASP A 599 29.04 -20.42 -18.72
C ASP A 599 29.84 -19.13 -18.90
N LYS A 600 29.99 -18.65 -20.15
CA LYS A 600 30.62 -17.36 -20.42
C LYS A 600 29.83 -16.17 -19.87
N ILE A 601 28.51 -16.24 -19.92
CA ILE A 601 27.65 -15.18 -19.34
C ILE A 601 27.84 -15.14 -17.82
N ILE A 602 27.82 -16.28 -17.17
CA ILE A 602 28.06 -16.43 -15.73
C ILE A 602 29.44 -15.88 -15.33
N GLU A 603 30.50 -16.30 -16.03
CA GLU A 603 31.88 -15.80 -15.80
C GLU A 603 31.95 -14.27 -15.95
N LYS A 604 31.30 -13.71 -16.98
CA LYS A 604 31.21 -12.27 -17.18
C LYS A 604 30.53 -11.56 -16.02
N ILE A 605 29.38 -12.05 -15.56
CA ILE A 605 28.61 -11.46 -14.45
C ILE A 605 29.43 -11.49 -13.16
N ILE A 606 30.01 -12.65 -12.80
CA ILE A 606 30.86 -12.80 -11.61
C ILE A 606 32.03 -11.83 -11.66
N LYS A 607 32.70 -11.73 -12.79
CA LYS A 607 33.84 -10.80 -12.97
C LYS A 607 33.44 -9.34 -12.74
N ILE A 608 32.29 -8.90 -13.31
CA ILE A 608 31.77 -7.55 -13.12
C ILE A 608 31.48 -7.28 -11.63
N VAL A 609 30.81 -8.22 -10.96
CA VAL A 609 30.46 -8.08 -9.53
C VAL A 609 31.73 -8.02 -8.68
N GLU A 610 32.69 -8.94 -8.88
CA GLU A 610 33.91 -8.96 -8.10
C GLU A 610 34.79 -7.73 -8.36
N GLU A 611 34.86 -7.21 -9.59
CA GLU A 611 35.62 -6.00 -9.92
C GLU A 611 35.02 -4.76 -9.26
N LYS A 612 33.68 -4.61 -9.32
CA LYS A 612 33.02 -3.50 -8.70
C LYS A 612 33.05 -3.54 -7.16
N THR A 613 32.90 -4.72 -6.57
CA THR A 613 32.92 -4.87 -5.11
C THR A 613 34.36 -4.72 -4.54
N LYS A 614 35.41 -5.16 -5.23
CA LYS A 614 36.81 -4.94 -4.83
C LYS A 614 37.18 -3.47 -4.68
N SER A 615 36.60 -2.60 -5.49
CA SER A 615 36.84 -1.15 -5.41
C SER A 615 36.19 -0.49 -4.20
N MET A 616 35.24 -1.17 -3.57
CA MET A 616 34.53 -0.70 -2.37
C MET A 616 35.18 -1.25 -1.10
N TYR A 617 34.93 -2.55 -0.82
CA TYR A 617 35.54 -3.29 0.29
C TYR A 617 35.64 -4.77 -0.11
N TYR A 618 36.79 -5.40 0.13
CA TYR A 618 37.04 -6.79 -0.28
C TYR A 618 36.04 -7.81 0.29
N TYR A 619 35.44 -7.54 1.45
CA TYR A 619 34.48 -8.44 2.08
C TYR A 619 33.05 -8.35 1.47
N TYR A 620 32.83 -7.44 0.53
CA TYR A 620 31.61 -7.41 -0.27
C TYR A 620 31.58 -8.47 -1.38
N ILE A 621 32.69 -9.16 -1.66
CA ILE A 621 32.71 -10.22 -2.67
C ILE A 621 31.78 -11.35 -2.20
N PRO A 622 30.73 -11.70 -2.99
CA PRO A 622 29.85 -12.80 -2.63
C PRO A 622 30.58 -14.13 -2.51
N GLY A 623 30.22 -14.91 -1.49
CA GLY A 623 30.73 -16.26 -1.33
C GLY A 623 30.16 -17.25 -2.34
N THR A 624 28.85 -17.08 -2.65
CA THR A 624 28.15 -17.97 -3.58
C THR A 624 27.23 -17.21 -4.56
N TYR A 625 27.05 -17.81 -5.74
CA TYR A 625 26.13 -17.32 -6.78
C TYR A 625 25.24 -18.46 -7.24
N GLU A 626 23.93 -18.20 -7.31
CA GLU A 626 22.94 -19.09 -7.88
C GLU A 626 22.27 -18.40 -9.07
N PHE A 627 22.46 -18.94 -10.27
CA PHE A 627 21.83 -18.45 -11.49
C PHE A 627 20.59 -19.30 -11.81
N ARG A 628 19.47 -18.67 -12.12
CA ARG A 628 18.20 -19.35 -12.35
C ARG A 628 17.40 -18.75 -13.51
N LYS A 629 16.55 -19.58 -14.09
CA LYS A 629 15.56 -19.18 -15.10
C LYS A 629 14.27 -18.69 -14.46
N ASP A 630 13.84 -19.39 -13.41
CA ASP A 630 12.59 -19.08 -12.73
C ASP A 630 12.73 -17.82 -11.89
N ARG A 631 11.61 -17.09 -11.79
CA ARG A 631 11.51 -15.89 -10.95
C ARG A 631 11.80 -16.20 -9.47
N LEU A 632 12.25 -15.17 -8.76
CA LEU A 632 12.43 -15.28 -7.31
C LEU A 632 11.08 -15.50 -6.61
N PRO A 633 11.07 -16.25 -5.48
CA PRO A 633 9.85 -16.41 -4.70
C PRO A 633 9.36 -15.06 -4.18
N LEU A 634 8.05 -14.89 -4.15
CA LEU A 634 7.43 -13.64 -3.70
C LEU A 634 6.66 -13.87 -2.39
N THR A 635 6.72 -12.87 -1.52
CA THR A 635 5.81 -12.80 -0.38
C THR A 635 4.38 -12.57 -0.87
N PRO A 636 3.38 -12.82 -0.02
CA PRO A 636 2.00 -12.48 -0.31
C PRO A 636 1.74 -11.02 -0.68
N PHE A 637 2.65 -10.13 -0.35
CA PHE A 637 2.59 -8.70 -0.67
C PHE A 637 3.35 -8.33 -1.95
N GLY A 638 3.86 -9.34 -2.71
CA GLY A 638 4.55 -9.12 -3.97
C GLY A 638 6.03 -8.73 -3.86
N LYS A 639 6.60 -8.68 -2.64
CA LYS A 639 8.03 -8.46 -2.42
C LYS A 639 8.79 -9.78 -2.49
N THR A 640 10.08 -9.76 -2.84
CA THR A 640 10.92 -10.96 -2.84
C THR A 640 10.96 -11.62 -1.45
N ALA A 641 10.66 -12.92 -1.41
CA ALA A 641 10.65 -13.72 -0.17
C ALA A 641 12.08 -14.16 0.19
N PHE A 642 12.95 -13.22 0.56
CA PHE A 642 14.37 -13.48 0.83
C PHE A 642 14.60 -14.52 1.93
N ARG A 643 13.70 -14.62 2.92
CA ARG A 643 13.79 -15.64 3.99
C ARG A 643 13.63 -17.06 3.45
N GLU A 644 12.81 -17.25 2.43
CA GLU A 644 12.68 -18.54 1.76
C GLU A 644 14.01 -18.92 1.07
N LEU A 645 14.70 -17.96 0.46
CA LEU A 645 16.01 -18.18 -0.13
C LEU A 645 17.08 -18.46 0.93
N GLU A 646 17.05 -17.80 2.09
CA GLU A 646 17.92 -18.10 3.23
C GLU A 646 17.69 -19.51 3.75
N GLN A 647 16.43 -19.95 3.88
CA GLN A 647 16.08 -21.31 4.29
C GLN A 647 16.56 -22.35 3.26
N GLN A 648 16.41 -22.07 1.97
CA GLN A 648 16.95 -22.95 0.92
C GLN A 648 18.47 -23.13 1.06
N ASN A 649 19.22 -22.04 1.27
CA ASN A 649 20.65 -22.11 1.50
C ASN A 649 21.02 -22.87 2.77
N ALA A 650 20.27 -22.68 3.86
CA ALA A 650 20.48 -23.40 5.12
C ALA A 650 20.25 -24.90 4.96
N LEU A 651 19.18 -25.32 4.29
CA LEU A 651 18.88 -26.73 4.01
C LEU A 651 19.97 -27.37 3.10
N GLU A 652 20.43 -26.67 2.05
CA GLU A 652 21.50 -27.16 1.20
C GLU A 652 22.82 -27.31 1.98
N TYR A 653 23.12 -26.38 2.89
CA TYR A 653 24.28 -26.45 3.77
C TYR A 653 24.22 -27.68 4.70
N GLU A 654 23.07 -27.94 5.32
CA GLU A 654 22.84 -29.12 6.17
C GLU A 654 22.97 -30.42 5.35
N MET A 655 22.34 -30.50 4.18
CA MET A 655 22.45 -31.66 3.29
C MET A 655 23.91 -31.90 2.81
N ASN A 656 24.72 -30.85 2.75
CA ASN A 656 26.14 -30.95 2.43
C ASN A 656 27.02 -31.23 3.66
N ASN A 657 26.45 -31.72 4.74
CA ASN A 657 27.12 -32.04 6.03
C ASN A 657 27.90 -30.84 6.61
N GLY A 658 27.34 -29.63 6.52
CA GLY A 658 28.01 -28.43 7.04
C GLY A 658 29.22 -27.95 6.28
N LYS A 659 29.40 -28.39 5.03
CA LYS A 659 30.46 -27.87 4.14
C LYS A 659 29.91 -26.66 3.39
N ALA A 660 30.83 -25.73 3.02
CA ALA A 660 30.50 -24.57 2.22
C ALA A 660 29.77 -24.97 0.93
N LEU A 661 28.78 -24.15 0.55
CA LEU A 661 28.03 -24.32 -0.71
C LEU A 661 28.99 -24.14 -1.92
N LYS A 662 28.65 -24.72 -3.06
CA LYS A 662 29.40 -24.49 -4.30
C LYS A 662 29.35 -23.00 -4.66
N LYS A 663 30.52 -22.44 -5.03
CA LYS A 663 30.61 -21.01 -5.39
C LYS A 663 29.64 -20.63 -6.50
N VAL A 664 29.41 -21.51 -7.47
CA VAL A 664 28.47 -21.27 -8.58
C VAL A 664 27.50 -22.44 -8.70
N ARG A 665 26.24 -22.11 -8.72
CA ARG A 665 25.12 -23.04 -8.91
C ARG A 665 24.23 -22.55 -10.04
N VAL A 666 23.72 -23.47 -10.89
CA VAL A 666 22.80 -23.14 -11.98
C VAL A 666 21.51 -23.96 -11.82
N LYS A 667 20.39 -23.30 -11.65
CA LYS A 667 19.05 -23.90 -11.66
C LYS A 667 18.39 -23.60 -13.02
N LYS A 668 18.18 -24.65 -13.83
CA LYS A 668 17.62 -24.59 -15.18
C LYS A 668 16.10 -24.62 -15.15
#